data_502255629b508593e722afb18b2e6c9c
#
_entry.id   502255629b508593e722afb18b2e6c9c
#
_cell.length_a   1.000
_cell.length_b   1.000
_cell.length_c   1.000
_cell.angle_alpha   90.00
_cell.angle_beta   90.00
_cell.angle_gamma   90.00
#
_symmetry.space_group_name_H-M   'P 1'
#
loop_
_entity.id
_entity.type
_entity.pdbx_description
1 polymer ?
#
loop_
_entity_poly.entity_id
_entity_poly.type
_entity_poly.pdbx_seq_one_letter_code
_entity_poly.pdbx_strand_id
1 'polypeptide(L)'
;MVGTVGWVTTDPNDSSSAGPWGNGEEPTSAMPAQGSNGQGAQGQPGYRPQGHGQPSYGPPWEQQGQPGQQSYGSSGQGQQGYGQQGGWQPPQPPQGQQGYGQQPGYGQQGQQGGQQPGYGQQGQQEYGQQQGYGQQGYGQPGYGQQGYEQTGYGQQAYNQQPGGQAGLGPFGPRPEWQQPPAVPPAGAGGSGHGGGRRPKKQRQPGKRGKVIGITAAAVIVVAAGVGVGVKVLSHGPGTPAYGMIPTGSTPQQDGQQVAAAFLSAWRSGNLTAAAKLTDHHAAAKAYLAANATSLDLGKMSATTNSVAASAGSTSAAPSETAKFTVTAWVAAKYGSSVIRGPWAYHSTLVAYQQPSSSVWFVSWKPDVVAPNLTATTQLGAVSVAPTVGVVTDAGGEDLSSYGDAGLTNIAHDMSAAPPAGKVKAGLDVQIMNTAGKNAGKPVPNSQAIVVAPVNLASLSTTINSSAESAARSAVAAHAQSSMVVIQPSTGDILAIANNDGFNDFALTAAVAPGSSFKVITSTALFDNGILSSPQSPVSCPKTYTVQGITYHNDQNETEPAGTPFITDFAQSCNNAFDQFYAHLSGKLASTAKDYYGLDQKWDLGLGGNTSYAYMNVPASASGAELAQETWGEGELTASPLAMASVAATVENGFFKQPILTSGTKQATASPLPAATDNDLKEMMRAVVTSGTAANIGFGPTVYAKTGTADVVGQGQPNSWLIAFDPSRDVAVAALVLNAGYGAQVAGPEVKSFLDGYSG
;
A
#
# COMPACT_ATOMS: atom_id res chain seq x y z
N MET A 1 27.96 42.11 -33.00
CA MET A 1 28.18 41.65 -34.37
C MET A 1 27.48 40.33 -34.44
N VAL A 2 26.22 40.31 -34.80
CA VAL A 2 25.60 40.24 -36.14
C VAL A 2 25.99 38.96 -36.89
N GLY A 3 25.01 38.16 -37.16
CA GLY A 3 25.09 37.03 -38.07
C GLY A 3 23.89 36.05 -37.91
N THR A 4 22.72 36.52 -38.28
CA THR A 4 21.49 35.81 -38.65
C THR A 4 21.65 35.17 -40.02
N VAL A 5 20.96 34.03 -40.28
CA VAL A 5 20.27 33.55 -41.52
C VAL A 5 19.76 32.17 -41.19
N GLY A 6 18.50 31.71 -41.24
CA GLY A 6 17.36 32.10 -42.04
C GLY A 6 16.90 30.93 -42.95
N TRP A 7 15.73 30.35 -42.65
CA TRP A 7 14.73 29.75 -43.53
C TRP A 7 15.11 28.64 -44.53
N VAL A 8 14.32 27.55 -44.60
CA VAL A 8 13.34 27.28 -45.67
C VAL A 8 12.37 26.18 -45.31
N THR A 9 11.11 26.51 -45.32
CA THR A 9 9.91 25.69 -45.46
C THR A 9 9.76 25.17 -46.91
N THR A 10 9.19 23.97 -47.12
CA THR A 10 8.31 23.68 -48.25
C THR A 10 7.41 22.48 -47.94
N ASP A 11 6.13 22.77 -47.85
CA ASP A 11 5.05 21.91 -48.32
C ASP A 11 4.85 22.24 -49.82
N PRO A 12 4.39 21.31 -50.68
CA PRO A 12 3.01 21.39 -51.09
C PRO A 12 2.32 20.06 -51.48
N ASN A 13 1.01 20.04 -51.20
CA ASN A 13 -0.12 19.48 -51.96
C ASN A 13 0.16 19.12 -53.43
N ASP A 14 -0.40 18.04 -53.95
CA ASP A 14 -1.57 18.05 -54.86
C ASP A 14 -1.79 16.68 -55.52
N SER A 15 -2.98 16.25 -55.51
CA SER A 15 -4.08 16.04 -56.45
C SER A 15 -4.11 14.75 -57.26
N SER A 16 -5.34 14.19 -57.18
CA SER A 16 -6.17 13.64 -58.28
C SER A 16 -5.75 12.28 -58.86
N SER A 17 -6.60 11.31 -59.08
CA SER A 17 -7.92 11.33 -59.68
C SER A 17 -8.53 9.93 -59.73
N ALA A 18 -9.83 9.94 -59.65
CA ALA A 18 -10.86 9.23 -60.41
C ALA A 18 -11.16 7.75 -60.14
N GLY A 19 -12.42 7.56 -59.75
CA GLY A 19 -13.21 6.34 -59.71
C GLY A 19 -13.57 5.81 -61.09
N PRO A 20 -14.68 5.07 -61.33
CA PRO A 20 -15.97 5.08 -60.64
C PRO A 20 -16.76 3.72 -60.67
N TRP A 21 -18.01 3.77 -60.13
CA TRP A 21 -19.20 2.93 -60.41
C TRP A 21 -19.30 1.63 -59.61
N GLY A 22 -20.46 1.22 -59.06
CA GLY A 22 -21.81 1.77 -58.97
C GLY A 22 -22.69 0.84 -58.16
N ASN A 23 -23.68 1.41 -57.54
CA ASN A 23 -25.08 0.99 -57.37
C ASN A 23 -25.34 -0.47 -56.94
N GLY A 24 -26.22 -0.76 -56.06
CA GLY A 24 -27.43 -0.11 -55.59
C GLY A 24 -28.15 -0.99 -54.61
N GLU A 25 -28.95 -0.32 -53.84
CA GLU A 25 -30.32 -0.59 -53.41
C GLU A 25 -30.60 -1.62 -52.33
N GLU A 26 -31.03 -1.08 -51.19
CA GLU A 26 -32.12 -1.63 -50.38
C GLU A 26 -33.42 -1.77 -51.21
N PRO A 27 -34.40 -2.64 -50.86
CA PRO A 27 -35.37 -2.19 -49.87
C PRO A 27 -36.06 -3.27 -48.99
N THR A 28 -36.45 -2.79 -47.82
CA THR A 28 -37.72 -2.94 -47.07
C THR A 28 -38.61 -4.17 -47.19
N SER A 29 -39.05 -4.61 -46.02
CA SER A 29 -40.43 -4.81 -45.56
C SER A 29 -41.07 -6.20 -45.57
N ALA A 30 -41.72 -6.41 -44.41
CA ALA A 30 -43.02 -7.04 -44.19
C ALA A 30 -43.15 -8.54 -43.95
N MET A 31 -43.65 -8.83 -42.73
CA MET A 31 -44.46 -10.00 -42.39
C MET A 31 -45.68 -10.16 -43.32
N PRO A 32 -46.32 -11.36 -43.43
CA PRO A 32 -47.26 -11.83 -42.42
C PRO A 32 -47.45 -13.35 -42.28
N ALA A 33 -47.96 -13.66 -41.12
CA ALA A 33 -48.93 -14.64 -40.61
C ALA A 33 -49.46 -15.86 -41.42
N GLN A 34 -49.69 -16.90 -40.62
CA GLN A 34 -50.81 -17.91 -40.62
C GLN A 34 -50.76 -19.17 -41.50
N GLY A 35 -51.08 -20.24 -40.74
CA GLY A 35 -51.96 -21.33 -41.21
C GLY A 35 -51.31 -22.73 -41.13
N SER A 36 -51.62 -23.49 -40.16
CA SER A 36 -52.68 -24.43 -39.85
C SER A 36 -52.42 -25.89 -40.29
N ASN A 37 -52.70 -26.80 -39.36
CA ASN A 37 -53.17 -28.19 -39.50
C ASN A 37 -52.20 -29.26 -40.04
N GLY A 38 -52.07 -30.37 -39.40
CA GLY A 38 -52.95 -31.39 -38.95
C GLY A 38 -52.25 -32.68 -38.43
N GLN A 39 -52.86 -33.24 -37.46
CA GLN A 39 -53.20 -34.65 -37.21
C GLN A 39 -52.13 -35.73 -37.44
N GLY A 40 -51.88 -36.56 -36.49
CA GLY A 40 -52.56 -37.67 -35.87
C GLY A 40 -51.51 -38.59 -35.26
N ALA A 41 -51.69 -39.14 -34.25
CA ALA A 41 -52.52 -40.13 -33.61
C ALA A 41 -51.68 -41.24 -32.95
N GLN A 42 -52.00 -41.48 -31.70
CA GLN A 42 -52.07 -42.79 -30.99
C GLN A 42 -50.75 -43.51 -30.62
N GLY A 43 -50.52 -43.80 -29.32
CA GLY A 43 -50.98 -44.88 -28.57
C GLY A 43 -50.35 -44.96 -27.17
N GLN A 44 -51.18 -44.97 -26.15
CA GLN A 44 -50.98 -45.55 -24.83
C GLN A 44 -51.20 -47.10 -24.91
N PRO A 45 -50.91 -47.93 -23.91
CA PRO A 45 -51.11 -47.81 -22.46
C PRO A 45 -49.95 -48.37 -21.62
N GLY A 46 -49.72 -48.06 -20.38
CA GLY A 46 -50.44 -48.25 -19.16
C GLY A 46 -49.98 -49.47 -18.37
N TYR A 47 -49.48 -49.22 -17.13
CA TYR A 47 -49.76 -50.15 -16.02
C TYR A 47 -49.33 -49.48 -14.69
N ARG A 48 -50.29 -49.20 -13.84
CA ARG A 48 -50.25 -49.28 -12.38
C ARG A 48 -50.73 -50.68 -12.02
N PRO A 49 -50.64 -51.25 -10.76
CA PRO A 49 -50.93 -50.61 -9.48
C PRO A 49 -50.20 -51.19 -8.22
N GLN A 50 -50.49 -50.51 -7.09
CA GLN A 50 -50.67 -50.99 -5.71
C GLN A 50 -49.45 -51.43 -4.90
N GLY A 51 -49.29 -51.08 -3.65
CA GLY A 51 -50.13 -50.50 -2.62
C GLY A 51 -49.77 -51.09 -1.27
N HIS A 52 -50.09 -50.40 -0.19
CA HIS A 52 -50.02 -50.82 1.25
C HIS A 52 -48.78 -50.32 1.97
N GLY A 53 -48.85 -49.65 3.10
CA GLY A 53 -49.91 -49.20 3.97
C GLY A 53 -49.28 -48.49 5.17
N GLN A 54 -49.90 -47.45 5.62
CA GLN A 54 -49.67 -46.87 6.95
C GLN A 54 -50.07 -47.85 8.05
N PRO A 55 -49.60 -47.64 9.32
CA PRO A 55 -50.42 -46.80 10.17
C PRO A 55 -49.64 -45.88 11.13
N SER A 56 -50.30 -44.79 11.37
CA SER A 56 -50.20 -43.85 12.47
C SER A 56 -50.36 -44.52 13.85
N TYR A 57 -49.64 -43.93 14.86
CA TYR A 57 -50.19 -43.81 16.22
C TYR A 57 -49.45 -42.61 16.91
N GLY A 58 -50.24 -41.67 17.36
CA GLY A 58 -49.89 -40.62 18.29
C GLY A 58 -50.07 -41.03 19.75
N PRO A 59 -49.97 -40.07 20.70
CA PRO A 59 -49.40 -40.30 22.03
C PRO A 59 -50.42 -40.77 23.07
N PRO A 60 -49.97 -41.15 24.25
CA PRO A 60 -50.45 -40.46 25.45
C PRO A 60 -49.47 -40.36 26.64
N TRP A 61 -49.51 -39.21 27.32
CA TRP A 61 -49.82 -38.92 28.70
C TRP A 61 -49.08 -39.64 29.84
N GLU A 62 -48.45 -38.79 30.64
CA GLU A 62 -48.83 -38.46 32.06
C GLU A 62 -48.18 -39.27 33.17
N GLN A 63 -47.57 -38.48 34.01
CA GLN A 63 -47.70 -38.40 35.49
C GLN A 63 -46.76 -39.17 36.39
N GLN A 64 -46.20 -38.34 37.27
CA GLN A 64 -46.00 -38.53 38.72
C GLN A 64 -44.76 -39.26 39.21
N GLY A 65 -44.06 -38.53 40.11
CA GLY A 65 -43.33 -39.12 41.20
C GLY A 65 -42.17 -38.31 41.75
N GLN A 66 -42.39 -37.30 42.57
CA GLN A 66 -41.50 -36.98 43.70
C GLN A 66 -41.69 -38.03 44.79
N PRO A 67 -40.86 -38.13 45.86
CA PRO A 67 -39.90 -37.21 46.47
C PRO A 67 -38.63 -37.90 47.04
N GLY A 68 -37.70 -37.11 47.57
CA GLY A 68 -36.64 -37.62 48.43
C GLY A 68 -35.63 -36.56 48.85
N GLN A 69 -35.94 -35.99 49.99
CA GLN A 69 -35.14 -35.07 50.84
C GLN A 69 -33.86 -35.71 51.34
N GLN A 70 -32.88 -34.83 51.66
CA GLN A 70 -32.18 -34.62 52.93
C GLN A 70 -30.98 -33.73 52.69
N SER A 71 -30.89 -32.47 53.13
CA SER A 71 -30.76 -31.81 54.45
C SER A 71 -29.40 -32.02 55.08
N TYR A 72 -28.75 -30.92 55.36
CA TYR A 72 -27.99 -30.47 56.57
C TYR A 72 -27.27 -29.20 56.18
N GLY A 73 -27.41 -28.05 56.75
CA GLY A 73 -27.75 -27.64 58.09
C GLY A 73 -26.81 -26.52 58.48
N SER A 74 -27.38 -25.41 58.79
CA SER A 74 -27.36 -24.49 59.90
C SER A 74 -26.14 -23.51 59.92
N SER A 75 -26.20 -22.32 60.29
CA SER A 75 -26.99 -21.45 61.18
C SER A 75 -26.34 -20.03 61.08
N GLY A 76 -26.91 -18.94 61.29
CA GLY A 76 -27.94 -18.41 62.09
C GLY A 76 -28.02 -16.88 62.02
N GLN A 77 -29.21 -16.41 62.27
CA GLN A 77 -29.66 -15.20 62.99
C GLN A 77 -29.07 -13.85 62.66
N GLY A 78 -29.82 -12.76 62.47
CA GLY A 78 -31.15 -12.46 62.89
C GLY A 78 -31.56 -11.04 62.50
N GLN A 79 -32.83 -10.89 62.41
CA GLN A 79 -33.79 -9.84 62.82
C GLN A 79 -33.69 -8.43 62.23
N GLN A 80 -34.69 -8.14 61.46
CA GLN A 80 -35.85 -7.20 61.66
C GLN A 80 -35.62 -5.72 61.50
N GLY A 81 -36.46 -5.10 60.71
CA GLY A 81 -36.92 -3.75 60.90
C GLY A 81 -37.50 -3.02 59.71
N TYR A 82 -38.78 -2.91 59.71
CA TYR A 82 -39.74 -2.13 58.92
C TYR A 82 -39.31 -0.70 58.57
N GLY A 83 -39.81 -0.18 57.40
CA GLY A 83 -40.34 1.17 57.38
C GLY A 83 -40.07 2.03 56.15
N GLN A 84 -41.10 2.13 55.32
CA GLN A 84 -41.64 3.31 54.61
C GLN A 84 -40.77 4.31 53.87
N GLN A 85 -41.11 4.46 52.59
CA GLN A 85 -41.38 5.66 51.72
C GLN A 85 -40.60 6.96 52.09
N GLY A 86 -39.95 7.51 51.04
CA GLY A 86 -39.57 8.92 51.04
C GLY A 86 -38.75 9.30 49.80
N GLY A 87 -39.33 10.23 49.04
CA GLY A 87 -38.93 10.74 47.75
C GLY A 87 -37.49 11.25 47.62
N TRP A 88 -37.03 11.16 46.43
CA TRP A 88 -35.73 11.71 46.01
C TRP A 88 -35.87 13.16 45.57
N GLN A 89 -35.12 14.08 46.18
CA GLN A 89 -34.73 15.39 45.66
C GLN A 89 -33.21 15.39 45.45
N PRO A 90 -32.71 16.07 44.39
CA PRO A 90 -31.29 16.13 44.12
C PRO A 90 -30.54 17.09 45.04
N PRO A 91 -29.24 16.82 45.36
CA PRO A 91 -28.45 17.70 46.24
C PRO A 91 -27.84 18.85 45.44
N GLN A 92 -27.99 20.07 46.03
CA GLN A 92 -27.28 21.29 45.66
C GLN A 92 -25.85 21.28 46.18
N PRO A 93 -24.91 22.03 45.55
CA PRO A 93 -23.52 22.09 45.99
C PRO A 93 -23.30 22.98 47.20
N PRO A 94 -22.30 22.70 48.06
CA PRO A 94 -22.03 23.52 49.25
C PRO A 94 -21.27 24.80 48.92
N GLN A 95 -21.72 25.90 49.52
CA GLN A 95 -21.04 27.18 49.62
C GLN A 95 -20.01 27.19 50.72
N GLY A 96 -18.87 27.80 50.45
CA GLY A 96 -18.21 28.75 51.27
C GLY A 96 -17.18 28.30 52.29
N GLN A 97 -15.99 28.80 52.22
CA GLN A 97 -15.49 29.81 53.15
C GLN A 97 -14.05 30.25 52.83
N GLN A 98 -13.93 31.52 52.90
CA GLN A 98 -12.89 32.52 52.84
C GLN A 98 -11.51 32.19 53.41
N GLY A 99 -10.50 32.78 52.79
CA GLY A 99 -9.18 32.98 53.41
C GLY A 99 -8.22 33.77 52.51
N TYR A 100 -8.21 35.04 52.62
CA TYR A 100 -7.19 36.10 52.60
C TYR A 100 -5.90 35.96 51.80
N GLY A 101 -5.61 36.99 50.98
CA GLY A 101 -4.26 37.46 50.72
C GLY A 101 -4.03 38.25 49.44
N GLN A 102 -4.35 39.52 49.49
CA GLN A 102 -3.67 40.74 49.03
C GLN A 102 -3.28 40.91 47.56
N GLN A 103 -3.97 41.88 46.99
CA GLN A 103 -3.65 42.78 45.88
C GLN A 103 -2.44 43.70 46.17
N PRO A 104 -1.93 44.52 45.23
CA PRO A 104 -2.60 45.57 44.45
C PRO A 104 -2.14 45.59 42.96
N GLY A 105 -2.79 46.23 41.96
CA GLY A 105 -3.71 47.33 41.89
C GLY A 105 -3.32 48.22 40.73
N TYR A 106 -4.31 48.92 40.21
CA TYR A 106 -4.32 50.02 39.23
C TYR A 106 -4.50 49.62 37.75
N GLY A 107 -5.39 50.13 36.98
CA GLY A 107 -6.38 51.22 37.18
C GLY A 107 -6.83 51.67 35.82
N GLN A 108 -8.03 51.75 35.70
CA GLN A 108 -9.02 52.38 34.83
C GLN A 108 -8.62 53.44 33.79
N GLN A 109 -9.35 53.34 32.66
CA GLN A 109 -10.13 54.36 31.94
C GLN A 109 -9.44 55.22 30.86
N GLY A 110 -10.13 55.26 29.72
CA GLY A 110 -10.37 56.51 28.98
C GLY A 110 -10.41 56.36 27.47
N GLN A 111 -11.58 56.22 26.99
CA GLN A 111 -12.26 56.73 25.79
C GLN A 111 -11.51 57.57 24.74
N GLN A 112 -11.85 57.22 23.48
CA GLN A 112 -12.14 58.07 22.34
C GLN A 112 -11.01 58.63 21.45
N GLY A 113 -11.16 58.33 20.18
CA GLY A 113 -11.12 59.35 19.14
C GLY A 113 -9.97 59.31 18.14
N GLY A 114 -10.26 58.87 16.94
CA GLY A 114 -10.01 59.69 15.78
C GLY A 114 -8.69 59.56 15.03
N GLN A 115 -8.80 59.09 13.79
CA GLN A 115 -8.15 59.62 12.58
C GLN A 115 -6.68 59.30 12.27
N GLN A 116 -6.55 58.63 11.13
CA GLN A 116 -5.40 58.66 10.21
C GLN A 116 -5.01 60.11 9.78
N PRO A 117 -3.94 60.37 9.03
CA PRO A 117 -2.87 59.58 8.38
C PRO A 117 -1.48 60.20 8.49
N GLY A 118 -0.46 59.58 7.91
CA GLY A 118 0.68 60.34 7.48
C GLY A 118 2.04 59.62 7.40
N TYR A 119 2.51 59.44 6.22
CA TYR A 119 3.83 59.30 5.68
C TYR A 119 5.02 59.82 6.51
N GLY A 120 6.16 59.15 6.42
CA GLY A 120 7.45 59.78 6.70
C GLY A 120 8.61 58.86 6.91
N GLN A 121 9.35 58.68 5.89
CA GLN A 121 10.72 58.34 5.62
C GLN A 121 11.78 58.64 6.70
N GLN A 122 12.78 57.73 6.71
CA GLN A 122 14.22 57.96 6.88
C GLN A 122 14.81 58.31 8.25
N GLY A 123 15.83 57.54 8.61
CA GLY A 123 16.86 57.95 9.56
C GLY A 123 17.76 56.78 9.94
N GLN A 124 18.96 56.82 9.39
CA GLN A 124 20.12 55.94 9.63
C GLN A 124 20.73 56.11 11.02
N GLN A 125 21.51 55.04 11.37
CA GLN A 125 22.70 55.03 12.25
C GLN A 125 22.41 54.90 13.76
N GLU A 126 23.12 54.20 14.61
CA GLU A 126 24.43 53.52 14.51
C GLU A 126 24.70 52.89 15.90
N TYR A 127 25.43 51.79 15.93
CA TYR A 127 26.25 51.19 16.98
C TYR A 127 25.71 50.85 18.37
N GLY A 128 25.93 49.59 18.69
CA GLY A 128 26.29 49.25 20.05
C GLY A 128 26.02 47.80 20.50
N GLN A 129 27.04 46.96 20.39
CA GLN A 129 27.42 45.85 21.27
C GLN A 129 26.54 44.60 21.37
N GLN A 130 27.05 43.59 20.73
CA GLN A 130 27.21 42.18 21.11
C GLN A 130 26.61 41.73 22.43
N GLN A 131 25.65 40.85 22.33
CA GLN A 131 25.62 39.63 23.13
C GLN A 131 25.13 38.49 22.23
N GLY A 132 25.93 37.42 22.16
CA GLY A 132 25.75 36.28 21.33
C GLY A 132 24.46 35.53 21.62
N TYR A 133 23.56 35.52 20.67
CA TYR A 133 22.52 34.48 20.61
C TYR A 133 23.13 33.31 19.88
N GLY A 134 23.30 32.23 20.62
CA GLY A 134 23.61 30.94 20.07
C GLY A 134 22.61 30.60 18.99
N GLN A 135 23.12 30.31 17.81
CA GLN A 135 22.36 29.67 16.75
C GLN A 135 21.78 28.38 17.31
N GLN A 136 20.52 28.41 17.62
CA GLN A 136 19.74 27.19 17.60
C GLN A 136 19.65 26.76 16.13
N GLY A 137 20.52 25.84 15.77
CA GLY A 137 20.37 25.11 14.55
C GLY A 137 18.99 24.44 14.55
N TYR A 138 18.21 24.72 13.51
CA TYR A 138 17.12 23.87 13.14
C TYR A 138 17.74 22.52 12.76
N GLY A 139 17.96 21.69 13.78
CA GLY A 139 18.13 20.28 13.58
C GLY A 139 16.78 19.77 13.10
N GLN A 140 16.75 19.25 11.89
CA GLN A 140 15.64 18.40 11.47
C GLN A 140 15.33 17.44 12.64
N PRO A 141 14.08 17.31 13.05
CA PRO A 141 13.70 16.20 13.88
C PRO A 141 14.00 14.95 13.06
N GLY A 142 15.08 14.27 13.40
CA GLY A 142 15.25 12.90 12.94
C GLY A 142 14.06 12.14 13.45
N TYR A 143 13.24 11.62 12.55
CA TYR A 143 12.25 10.60 12.86
C TYR A 143 13.01 9.34 13.28
N GLY A 144 13.50 9.34 14.50
CA GLY A 144 14.06 8.16 15.14
C GLY A 144 12.95 7.47 15.91
N GLN A 145 13.00 6.18 15.92
CA GLN A 145 12.12 5.24 16.62
C GLN A 145 11.77 5.54 18.08
N GLN A 146 12.24 6.66 18.65
CA GLN A 146 12.01 7.00 20.05
C GLN A 146 10.80 7.94 20.31
N GLY A 147 10.20 8.52 19.28
CA GLY A 147 9.04 9.39 19.46
C GLY A 147 7.72 8.68 19.68
N TYR A 148 7.61 7.44 19.26
CA TYR A 148 6.36 6.68 19.32
C TYR A 148 6.17 5.83 20.59
N GLU A 149 7.21 5.62 21.38
CA GLU A 149 7.09 4.87 22.63
C GLU A 149 6.56 5.69 23.82
N GLN A 150 6.47 7.01 23.69
CA GLN A 150 6.07 7.88 24.81
C GLN A 150 4.61 8.35 24.79
N THR A 151 3.89 8.14 23.70
CA THR A 151 2.46 8.41 23.69
C THR A 151 1.70 7.10 23.81
N GLY A 152 1.49 6.61 25.00
CA GLY A 152 0.86 5.34 25.34
C GLY A 152 -0.50 5.01 24.71
N TYR A 153 -0.65 5.29 23.45
CA TYR A 153 -1.83 4.92 22.68
C TYR A 153 -1.51 3.72 21.79
N GLY A 154 -2.05 2.59 22.09
CA GLY A 154 -2.14 1.51 21.14
C GLY A 154 -1.56 0.16 21.51
N GLN A 155 -0.76 0.00 22.56
CA GLN A 155 -0.29 -1.33 22.92
C GLN A 155 -1.10 -2.07 23.99
N GLN A 156 -2.08 -1.40 24.61
CA GLN A 156 -2.94 -2.09 25.59
C GLN A 156 -4.27 -2.58 25.00
N ALA A 157 -4.63 -2.18 23.79
CA ALA A 157 -5.88 -2.62 23.16
C ALA A 157 -5.81 -4.01 22.51
N TYR A 158 -4.61 -4.54 22.27
CA TYR A 158 -4.46 -5.81 21.53
C TYR A 158 -4.40 -7.07 22.41
N ASN A 159 -4.44 -6.94 23.72
CA ASN A 159 -4.27 -8.11 24.60
C ASN A 159 -5.44 -8.42 25.52
N GLN A 160 -6.63 -7.91 25.24
CA GLN A 160 -7.76 -8.23 26.09
C GLN A 160 -9.00 -8.60 25.30
N GLN A 161 -9.33 -9.84 25.41
CA GLN A 161 -10.61 -10.54 25.23
C GLN A 161 -11.00 -10.97 23.81
N PRO A 162 -11.43 -12.21 23.67
CA PRO A 162 -12.25 -12.66 22.54
C PRO A 162 -13.58 -11.89 22.59
N GLY A 163 -13.93 -11.20 21.50
CA GLY A 163 -15.12 -10.37 21.36
C GLY A 163 -14.87 -8.87 21.44
N GLY A 164 -13.60 -8.42 21.41
CA GLY A 164 -13.25 -7.02 21.51
C GLY A 164 -13.15 -6.31 20.17
N GLN A 165 -13.57 -5.10 20.16
CA GLN A 165 -13.48 -4.16 19.07
C GLN A 165 -12.04 -3.79 18.78
N ALA A 166 -11.68 -3.68 17.51
CA ALA A 166 -10.37 -3.23 17.09
C ALA A 166 -10.17 -1.76 17.40
N GLY A 167 -9.10 -1.45 18.10
CA GLY A 167 -8.69 -0.07 18.36
C GLY A 167 -8.13 0.59 17.11
N LEU A 168 -8.23 1.92 17.07
CA LEU A 168 -7.69 2.75 16.01
C LEU A 168 -6.16 2.78 16.07
N GLY A 169 -5.47 2.52 14.95
CA GLY A 169 -4.02 2.52 14.87
C GLY A 169 -3.49 3.69 14.03
N PRO A 170 -2.35 4.28 14.40
CA PRO A 170 -1.69 5.28 13.56
C PRO A 170 -1.09 4.65 12.30
N PHE A 171 -0.85 5.45 11.27
CA PHE A 171 -0.14 5.08 10.06
C PHE A 171 1.23 4.48 10.37
N GLY A 172 1.42 3.23 10.00
CA GLY A 172 2.69 2.51 10.10
C GLY A 172 2.59 1.19 9.35
N PRO A 173 3.71 0.61 8.90
CA PRO A 173 3.65 -0.69 8.26
C PRO A 173 3.09 -1.70 9.27
N ARG A 174 1.97 -2.31 8.91
CA ARG A 174 1.40 -3.42 9.68
C ARG A 174 2.45 -4.52 9.82
N PRO A 175 2.54 -5.17 10.99
CA PRO A 175 3.30 -6.40 11.08
C PRO A 175 2.73 -7.40 10.07
N GLU A 176 3.60 -7.93 9.25
CA GLU A 176 3.33 -9.07 8.39
C GLU A 176 2.81 -10.20 9.27
N TRP A 177 1.63 -10.74 8.96
CA TRP A 177 1.09 -11.91 9.62
C TRP A 177 2.09 -13.04 9.48
N GLN A 178 2.84 -13.33 10.52
CA GLN A 178 3.61 -14.55 10.58
C GLN A 178 2.61 -15.71 10.65
N GLN A 179 2.59 -16.50 9.59
CA GLN A 179 1.91 -17.80 9.63
C GLN A 179 2.43 -18.59 10.85
N PRO A 180 1.55 -19.20 11.63
CA PRO A 180 1.99 -20.07 12.71
C PRO A 180 2.86 -21.19 12.13
N PRO A 181 3.96 -21.58 12.80
CA PRO A 181 4.83 -22.63 12.33
C PRO A 181 4.02 -23.92 12.18
N ALA A 182 4.14 -24.55 11.02
CA ALA A 182 3.55 -25.84 10.73
C ALA A 182 3.96 -26.84 11.81
N VAL A 183 2.98 -27.43 12.46
CA VAL A 183 3.16 -28.51 13.43
C VAL A 183 3.73 -29.71 12.67
N PRO A 184 4.86 -30.28 13.06
CA PRO A 184 5.36 -31.50 12.43
C PRO A 184 4.39 -32.68 12.73
N PRO A 185 4.11 -33.54 11.78
CA PRO A 185 3.20 -34.66 12.02
C PRO A 185 3.82 -35.63 13.03
N ALA A 186 3.03 -36.01 14.01
CA ALA A 186 3.35 -36.98 15.03
C ALA A 186 3.72 -38.33 14.39
N GLY A 187 4.89 -38.84 14.72
CA GLY A 187 5.34 -40.16 14.32
C GLY A 187 4.51 -41.26 14.97
N ALA A 188 3.93 -42.10 14.14
CA ALA A 188 3.42 -43.39 14.57
C ALA A 188 4.50 -44.48 14.37
N GLY A 189 4.98 -45.03 15.44
CA GLY A 189 5.83 -46.20 15.43
C GLY A 189 5.00 -47.48 15.17
N GLY A 190 5.57 -48.37 14.42
CA GLY A 190 4.97 -49.68 14.21
C GLY A 190 5.87 -50.55 13.32
N SER A 191 6.50 -51.46 13.95
CA SER A 191 7.38 -52.55 13.51
C SER A 191 6.88 -53.42 12.34
N GLY A 192 7.81 -53.93 11.53
CA GLY A 192 7.71 -55.28 11.03
C GLY A 192 8.04 -55.56 9.55
N HIS A 193 9.23 -56.05 9.29
CA HIS A 193 9.60 -57.09 8.36
C HIS A 193 9.17 -57.11 6.88
N GLY A 194 10.21 -57.19 6.01
CA GLY A 194 10.17 -58.17 4.92
C GLY A 194 10.40 -57.65 3.49
N GLY A 195 11.63 -57.79 3.01
CA GLY A 195 11.87 -58.43 1.72
C GLY A 195 11.64 -57.70 0.39
N GLY A 196 12.72 -57.28 -0.25
CA GLY A 196 12.90 -57.65 -1.62
C GLY A 196 12.64 -56.72 -2.79
N ARG A 197 13.71 -56.44 -3.48
CA ARG A 197 13.83 -56.18 -4.94
C ARG A 197 13.71 -54.73 -5.48
N ARG A 198 14.86 -54.22 -5.84
CA ARG A 198 15.05 -53.14 -6.82
C ARG A 198 14.46 -53.48 -8.18
N PRO A 199 13.94 -52.51 -8.90
CA PRO A 199 14.09 -52.51 -10.35
C PRO A 199 14.80 -51.24 -10.88
N LYS A 200 15.31 -51.47 -12.05
CA LYS A 200 16.26 -50.74 -12.88
C LYS A 200 15.78 -49.37 -13.34
N LYS A 201 16.78 -48.47 -13.53
CA LYS A 201 16.71 -47.21 -14.30
C LYS A 201 16.16 -47.44 -15.72
N GLN A 202 15.17 -46.65 -16.08
CA GLN A 202 14.82 -46.38 -17.46
C GLN A 202 15.17 -44.94 -17.82
N ARG A 203 15.94 -44.81 -18.91
CA ARG A 203 16.28 -43.54 -19.60
C ARG A 203 15.08 -43.04 -20.37
N GLN A 204 14.80 -41.76 -20.27
CA GLN A 204 13.89 -41.04 -21.22
C GLN A 204 14.72 -40.16 -22.17
N PRO A 205 14.31 -40.03 -23.44
CA PRO A 205 15.05 -39.33 -24.48
C PRO A 205 14.71 -37.82 -24.49
N GLY A 206 15.73 -37.02 -24.83
CA GLY A 206 15.71 -35.59 -24.86
C GLY A 206 14.80 -34.98 -25.95
N LYS A 207 14.14 -33.88 -25.59
CA LYS A 207 13.55 -32.95 -26.56
C LYS A 207 14.46 -31.74 -26.76
N ARG A 208 14.90 -31.59 -28.00
CA ARG A 208 15.65 -30.46 -28.54
C ARG A 208 14.77 -29.20 -28.50
N GLY A 209 15.13 -28.19 -27.70
CA GLY A 209 14.60 -26.83 -27.79
C GLY A 209 15.51 -26.00 -28.70
N LYS A 210 14.92 -25.34 -29.67
CA LYS A 210 15.58 -24.44 -30.63
C LYS A 210 16.04 -23.18 -29.88
N VAL A 211 17.33 -22.90 -29.93
CA VAL A 211 17.91 -21.60 -29.55
C VAL A 211 17.76 -20.68 -30.75
N ILE A 212 17.02 -19.59 -30.58
CA ILE A 212 16.97 -18.46 -31.53
C ILE A 212 18.16 -17.56 -31.19
N GLY A 213 19.14 -17.54 -32.07
CA GLY A 213 20.29 -16.67 -31.98
C GLY A 213 19.90 -15.23 -32.37
N ILE A 214 20.14 -14.29 -31.47
CA ILE A 214 20.16 -12.86 -31.78
C ILE A 214 21.60 -12.51 -32.11
N THR A 215 21.88 -12.27 -33.36
CA THR A 215 23.12 -11.73 -33.88
C THR A 215 23.33 -10.30 -33.43
N ALA A 216 24.20 -10.08 -32.48
CA ALA A 216 24.75 -8.75 -32.18
C ALA A 216 25.88 -8.49 -33.17
N ALA A 217 25.69 -7.44 -33.98
CA ALA A 217 26.73 -6.96 -34.92
C ALA A 217 27.94 -6.45 -34.11
N ALA A 218 29.04 -7.14 -34.25
CA ALA A 218 30.33 -6.72 -33.75
C ALA A 218 30.90 -5.65 -34.71
N VAL A 219 31.03 -4.42 -34.23
CA VAL A 219 31.84 -3.41 -34.88
C VAL A 219 33.31 -3.78 -34.61
N ILE A 220 33.95 -4.31 -35.60
CA ILE A 220 35.39 -4.57 -35.58
C ILE A 220 36.10 -3.23 -35.90
N VAL A 221 36.63 -2.59 -34.87
CA VAL A 221 37.66 -1.58 -35.03
C VAL A 221 38.99 -2.30 -35.15
N VAL A 222 39.50 -2.36 -36.36
CA VAL A 222 40.87 -2.86 -36.63
C VAL A 222 41.83 -1.74 -36.18
N ALA A 223 42.34 -1.88 -34.96
CA ALA A 223 43.57 -1.16 -34.56
C ALA A 223 44.77 -2.02 -34.97
N ALA A 224 45.46 -1.60 -36.04
CA ALA A 224 46.75 -2.15 -36.39
C ALA A 224 47.73 -1.82 -35.25
N GLY A 225 48.15 -2.81 -34.52
CA GLY A 225 49.17 -2.70 -33.47
C GLY A 225 49.65 -4.09 -33.06
N VAL A 226 50.78 -4.42 -33.57
CA VAL A 226 51.77 -5.40 -33.10
C VAL A 226 51.22 -6.53 -32.22
N GLY A 227 50.98 -7.65 -32.83
CA GLY A 227 50.68 -8.91 -32.13
C GLY A 227 51.88 -9.35 -31.24
N VAL A 228 51.85 -8.97 -29.97
CA VAL A 228 52.64 -9.63 -28.95
C VAL A 228 51.79 -10.75 -28.37
N GLY A 229 52.00 -11.95 -28.84
CA GLY A 229 51.45 -13.15 -28.26
C GLY A 229 51.91 -13.28 -26.80
N VAL A 230 51.04 -13.00 -25.84
CA VAL A 230 51.29 -13.30 -24.43
C VAL A 230 51.23 -14.82 -24.29
N LYS A 231 52.34 -15.50 -24.43
CA LYS A 231 52.52 -16.85 -23.88
C LYS A 231 52.41 -16.73 -22.37
N VAL A 232 51.37 -17.33 -21.79
CA VAL A 232 51.29 -17.57 -20.35
C VAL A 232 52.48 -18.47 -20.02
N LEU A 233 53.53 -17.90 -19.45
CA LEU A 233 54.73 -18.57 -19.05
C LEU A 233 54.42 -19.57 -17.91
N SER A 234 54.40 -20.83 -18.24
CA SER A 234 54.62 -21.93 -17.28
C SER A 234 55.99 -21.69 -16.61
N HIS A 235 56.06 -21.85 -15.30
CA HIS A 235 57.26 -21.65 -14.48
C HIS A 235 58.47 -22.48 -15.01
N GLY A 236 59.35 -21.81 -15.75
CA GLY A 236 60.70 -22.31 -16.07
C GLY A 236 61.68 -21.80 -15.02
N PRO A 237 62.84 -22.47 -14.86
CA PRO A 237 63.87 -22.00 -13.96
C PRO A 237 64.35 -20.61 -14.43
N GLY A 238 64.07 -19.57 -13.62
CA GLY A 238 64.43 -18.16 -13.88
C GLY A 238 63.26 -17.18 -13.83
N THR A 239 62.00 -17.63 -13.69
CA THR A 239 60.85 -16.70 -13.56
C THR A 239 60.79 -16.14 -12.13
N PRO A 240 60.77 -14.80 -11.91
CA PRO A 240 60.70 -14.23 -10.58
C PRO A 240 59.35 -14.57 -9.91
N ALA A 241 59.37 -14.82 -8.60
CA ALA A 241 58.16 -15.10 -7.83
C ALA A 241 57.18 -13.91 -7.86
N TYR A 242 57.71 -12.70 -7.97
CA TYR A 242 57.01 -11.44 -8.05
C TYR A 242 57.66 -10.53 -9.10
N GLY A 243 56.87 -9.62 -9.68
CA GLY A 243 57.26 -8.80 -10.80
C GLY A 243 57.31 -9.59 -12.10
N MET A 244 57.92 -9.04 -13.13
CA MET A 244 58.21 -9.72 -14.39
C MET A 244 59.53 -9.23 -15.00
N ILE A 245 60.13 -10.05 -15.82
CA ILE A 245 61.23 -9.67 -16.69
C ILE A 245 60.67 -9.44 -18.08
N PRO A 246 60.52 -8.19 -18.52
CA PRO A 246 60.03 -7.86 -19.86
C PRO A 246 61.09 -8.22 -20.92
N THR A 247 60.68 -8.26 -22.17
CA THR A 247 61.52 -8.60 -23.32
C THR A 247 61.58 -7.45 -24.34
N GLY A 248 61.25 -6.24 -23.89
CA GLY A 248 61.37 -5.04 -24.73
C GLY A 248 62.83 -4.64 -25.02
N SER A 249 63.04 -3.86 -26.05
CA SER A 249 64.36 -3.34 -26.42
C SER A 249 64.61 -1.93 -25.88
N THR A 250 63.59 -1.33 -25.24
CA THR A 250 63.70 -0.02 -24.60
C THR A 250 62.92 -0.01 -23.28
N PRO A 251 63.29 0.84 -22.30
CA PRO A 251 62.56 1.00 -21.05
C PRO A 251 61.06 1.32 -21.28
N GLN A 252 60.71 2.09 -22.31
CA GLN A 252 59.32 2.37 -22.65
C GLN A 252 58.59 1.13 -23.09
N GLN A 253 59.16 0.21 -23.88
CA GLN A 253 58.57 -1.05 -24.27
C GLN A 253 58.43 -1.98 -23.06
N ASP A 254 59.40 -2.01 -22.17
CA ASP A 254 59.38 -2.79 -20.94
C ASP A 254 58.25 -2.30 -20.03
N GLY A 255 58.14 -0.99 -19.80
CA GLY A 255 57.02 -0.40 -19.03
C GLY A 255 55.68 -0.69 -19.65
N GLN A 256 55.58 -0.68 -21.00
CA GLN A 256 54.32 -1.03 -21.70
C GLN A 256 53.95 -2.51 -21.49
N GLN A 257 54.92 -3.42 -21.54
CA GLN A 257 54.67 -4.86 -21.30
C GLN A 257 54.20 -5.10 -19.88
N VAL A 258 54.81 -4.47 -18.87
CA VAL A 258 54.43 -4.61 -17.46
C VAL A 258 53.02 -4.05 -17.23
N ALA A 259 52.71 -2.88 -17.75
CA ALA A 259 51.39 -2.26 -17.68
C ALA A 259 50.32 -3.15 -18.33
N ALA A 260 50.59 -3.68 -19.54
CA ALA A 260 49.72 -4.57 -20.27
C ALA A 260 49.47 -5.89 -19.51
N ALA A 261 50.50 -6.47 -18.92
CA ALA A 261 50.39 -7.69 -18.13
C ALA A 261 49.52 -7.46 -16.87
N PHE A 262 49.76 -6.39 -16.14
CA PHE A 262 48.94 -6.01 -14.97
C PHE A 262 47.49 -5.80 -15.34
N LEU A 263 47.20 -4.95 -16.33
CA LEU A 263 45.83 -4.65 -16.77
C LEU A 263 45.11 -5.91 -17.32
N SER A 264 45.86 -6.80 -18.02
CA SER A 264 45.30 -8.08 -18.51
C SER A 264 44.90 -9.02 -17.38
N ALA A 265 45.75 -9.15 -16.35
CA ALA A 265 45.45 -9.94 -15.18
C ALA A 265 44.27 -9.34 -14.37
N TRP A 266 44.23 -8.04 -14.17
CA TRP A 266 43.19 -7.35 -13.46
C TRP A 266 41.81 -7.48 -14.16
N ARG A 267 41.73 -7.18 -15.46
CA ARG A 267 40.49 -7.30 -16.24
C ARG A 267 39.95 -8.73 -16.34
N SER A 268 40.82 -9.72 -16.27
CA SER A 268 40.42 -11.15 -16.27
C SER A 268 39.93 -11.63 -14.91
N GLY A 269 39.94 -10.77 -13.86
CA GLY A 269 39.60 -11.15 -12.49
C GLY A 269 40.69 -11.96 -11.78
N ASN A 270 41.87 -12.14 -12.41
CA ASN A 270 43.00 -12.83 -11.78
C ASN A 270 43.78 -11.87 -10.88
N LEU A 271 43.12 -11.46 -9.77
CA LEU A 271 43.67 -10.47 -8.85
C LEU A 271 44.97 -10.91 -8.19
N THR A 272 45.18 -12.21 -8.09
CA THR A 272 46.47 -12.77 -7.59
C THR A 272 47.60 -12.55 -8.59
N ALA A 273 47.35 -12.77 -9.88
CA ALA A 273 48.35 -12.49 -10.93
C ALA A 273 48.61 -10.99 -11.07
N ALA A 274 47.57 -10.13 -11.05
CA ALA A 274 47.75 -8.70 -11.08
C ALA A 274 48.59 -8.21 -9.89
N ALA A 275 48.27 -8.67 -8.69
CA ALA A 275 48.98 -8.29 -7.47
C ALA A 275 50.44 -8.75 -7.48
N LYS A 276 50.75 -9.90 -8.02
CA LYS A 276 52.15 -10.41 -8.15
C LYS A 276 53.05 -9.49 -8.98
N LEU A 277 52.49 -8.70 -9.88
CA LEU A 277 53.20 -7.72 -10.69
C LEU A 277 53.47 -6.41 -9.94
N THR A 278 52.98 -6.23 -8.70
CA THR A 278 53.17 -5.04 -7.89
C THR A 278 54.26 -5.23 -6.82
N ASP A 279 54.89 -4.13 -6.41
CA ASP A 279 55.89 -4.11 -5.32
C ASP A 279 55.26 -4.39 -3.93
N HIS A 280 53.95 -4.14 -3.76
CA HIS A 280 53.19 -4.35 -2.53
C HIS A 280 52.06 -5.36 -2.77
N HIS A 281 52.38 -6.52 -3.23
CA HIS A 281 51.45 -7.55 -3.75
C HIS A 281 50.32 -7.94 -2.78
N ALA A 282 50.56 -8.04 -1.46
CA ALA A 282 49.51 -8.36 -0.48
C ALA A 282 48.46 -7.26 -0.36
N ALA A 283 48.91 -6.01 -0.25
CA ALA A 283 48.05 -4.82 -0.20
C ALA A 283 47.29 -4.65 -1.51
N ALA A 284 47.95 -4.82 -2.63
CA ALA A 284 47.32 -4.73 -3.97
C ALA A 284 46.20 -5.75 -4.13
N LYS A 285 46.45 -7.01 -3.76
CA LYS A 285 45.42 -8.08 -3.85
C LYS A 285 44.20 -7.77 -3.03
N ALA A 286 44.40 -7.40 -1.76
CA ALA A 286 43.28 -7.05 -0.85
C ALA A 286 42.46 -5.86 -1.38
N TYR A 287 43.15 -4.81 -1.83
CA TYR A 287 42.51 -3.59 -2.31
C TYR A 287 41.74 -3.80 -3.62
N LEU A 288 42.34 -4.55 -4.59
CA LEU A 288 41.65 -4.89 -5.84
C LEU A 288 40.40 -5.72 -5.58
N ALA A 289 40.48 -6.68 -4.63
CA ALA A 289 39.30 -7.50 -4.26
C ALA A 289 38.20 -6.70 -3.60
N ALA A 290 38.56 -5.79 -2.68
CA ALA A 290 37.58 -4.91 -2.01
C ALA A 290 36.82 -4.05 -3.03
N ASN A 291 37.53 -3.42 -3.98
CA ASN A 291 36.89 -2.60 -5.01
C ASN A 291 36.04 -3.44 -5.99
N ALA A 292 36.45 -4.64 -6.33
CA ALA A 292 35.66 -5.54 -7.17
C ALA A 292 34.32 -5.90 -6.50
N THR A 293 34.34 -6.15 -5.19
CA THR A 293 33.13 -6.48 -4.40
C THR A 293 32.23 -5.26 -4.23
N SER A 294 32.79 -4.09 -3.89
CA SER A 294 31.98 -2.88 -3.61
C SER A 294 31.32 -2.28 -4.84
N LEU A 295 31.83 -2.60 -6.04
CA LEU A 295 31.26 -2.17 -7.31
C LEU A 295 30.30 -3.20 -7.93
N ASP A 296 30.22 -4.42 -7.37
CA ASP A 296 29.55 -5.56 -8.00
C ASP A 296 29.97 -5.71 -9.48
N LEU A 297 31.31 -5.74 -9.70
CA LEU A 297 31.89 -5.63 -11.03
C LEU A 297 31.43 -6.78 -11.94
N GLY A 298 30.78 -6.41 -13.04
CA GLY A 298 30.50 -7.27 -14.17
C GLY A 298 31.70 -7.36 -15.15
N LYS A 299 31.41 -7.38 -16.45
CA LYS A 299 32.45 -7.35 -17.48
C LYS A 299 33.30 -6.08 -17.36
N MET A 300 34.62 -6.27 -17.29
CA MET A 300 35.62 -5.20 -17.23
C MET A 300 36.54 -5.25 -18.42
N SER A 301 36.90 -4.12 -18.98
CA SER A 301 38.02 -3.94 -19.88
C SER A 301 38.96 -2.87 -19.34
N ALA A 302 40.27 -3.05 -19.54
CA ALA A 302 41.29 -2.07 -19.23
C ALA A 302 42.26 -2.01 -20.40
N THR A 303 42.44 -0.80 -20.96
CA THR A 303 43.23 -0.59 -22.19
C THR A 303 44.23 0.51 -21.93
N THR A 304 45.52 0.22 -22.23
CA THR A 304 46.59 1.23 -22.19
C THR A 304 46.37 2.24 -23.30
N ASN A 305 46.33 3.53 -22.96
CA ASN A 305 46.21 4.63 -23.91
C ASN A 305 47.57 5.18 -24.38
N SER A 306 48.52 5.31 -23.45
CA SER A 306 49.88 5.74 -23.73
C SER A 306 50.81 5.33 -22.61
N VAL A 307 52.12 5.23 -22.96
CA VAL A 307 53.21 5.04 -22.01
C VAL A 307 54.25 6.15 -22.28
N ALA A 308 54.69 6.82 -21.27
CA ALA A 308 55.65 7.88 -21.34
C ALA A 308 56.68 7.71 -20.23
N ALA A 309 57.92 8.14 -20.51
CA ALA A 309 58.97 8.17 -19.52
C ALA A 309 58.55 9.01 -18.30
N SER A 310 58.78 8.52 -17.10
CA SER A 310 58.67 9.32 -15.90
C SER A 310 59.81 10.31 -15.87
N ALA A 311 59.49 11.63 -15.65
CA ALA A 311 60.46 12.65 -15.44
C ALA A 311 61.25 12.36 -14.14
N GLY A 312 62.34 11.65 -14.23
CA GLY A 312 63.22 11.28 -13.11
C GLY A 312 64.71 11.50 -13.49
N SER A 313 65.52 11.79 -12.51
CA SER A 313 66.92 12.08 -12.67
C SER A 313 67.67 10.94 -13.38
N THR A 314 68.64 11.26 -14.19
CA THR A 314 69.49 10.37 -15.00
C THR A 314 70.28 9.31 -14.25
N SER A 315 70.11 9.18 -12.90
CA SER A 315 70.76 8.16 -12.04
C SER A 315 69.78 7.17 -11.38
N ALA A 316 68.48 7.31 -11.59
CA ALA A 316 67.48 6.38 -11.05
C ALA A 316 67.22 5.21 -12.02
N ALA A 317 66.85 4.03 -11.49
CA ALA A 317 66.40 2.93 -12.31
C ALA A 317 65.27 3.35 -13.26
N PRO A 318 65.17 2.79 -14.46
CA PRO A 318 64.16 3.19 -15.45
C PRO A 318 62.75 3.04 -14.87
N SER A 319 61.91 4.07 -15.14
CA SER A 319 60.49 4.03 -14.79
C SER A 319 59.64 4.71 -15.88
N GLU A 320 58.46 4.13 -16.11
CA GLU A 320 57.56 4.54 -17.17
C GLU A 320 56.15 4.70 -16.63
N THR A 321 55.48 5.81 -17.01
CA THR A 321 54.11 6.07 -16.64
C THR A 321 53.17 5.63 -17.74
N ALA A 322 52.27 4.71 -17.44
CA ALA A 322 51.24 4.24 -18.36
C ALA A 322 49.88 4.89 -17.99
N LYS A 323 49.29 5.58 -18.96
CA LYS A 323 47.89 6.05 -18.87
C LYS A 323 46.98 5.00 -19.48
N PHE A 324 45.86 4.71 -18.82
CA PHE A 324 44.91 3.74 -19.29
C PHE A 324 43.47 4.10 -19.03
N THR A 325 42.55 3.47 -19.76
CA THR A 325 41.11 3.60 -19.57
C THR A 325 40.56 2.28 -19.04
N VAL A 326 39.73 2.39 -18.02
CA VAL A 326 38.91 1.28 -17.50
C VAL A 326 37.49 1.47 -17.95
N THR A 327 36.84 0.44 -18.47
CA THR A 327 35.40 0.37 -18.69
C THR A 327 34.89 -0.88 -18.00
N ALA A 328 33.89 -0.70 -17.13
CA ALA A 328 33.31 -1.80 -16.34
C ALA A 328 31.80 -1.65 -16.28
N TRP A 329 31.11 -2.77 -16.11
CA TRP A 329 29.71 -2.76 -15.69
C TRP A 329 29.68 -2.78 -14.17
N VAL A 330 28.99 -1.82 -13.59
CA VAL A 330 28.80 -1.68 -12.15
C VAL A 330 27.33 -1.84 -11.80
N ALA A 331 27.05 -2.27 -10.56
CA ALA A 331 25.68 -2.51 -10.12
C ALA A 331 25.48 -2.11 -8.67
N ALA A 332 24.26 -1.69 -8.35
CA ALA A 332 23.79 -1.48 -6.98
C ALA A 332 22.33 -1.95 -6.86
N LYS A 333 21.92 -2.28 -5.63
CA LYS A 333 20.54 -2.66 -5.32
C LYS A 333 19.73 -1.43 -4.90
N TYR A 334 18.49 -1.36 -5.39
CA TYR A 334 17.47 -0.44 -4.91
C TYR A 334 16.20 -1.25 -4.66
N GLY A 335 15.80 -1.41 -3.40
CA GLY A 335 14.77 -2.37 -3.02
C GLY A 335 15.10 -3.79 -3.48
N SER A 336 14.18 -4.43 -4.17
CA SER A 336 14.37 -5.77 -4.80
C SER A 336 15.07 -5.72 -6.17
N SER A 337 15.24 -4.54 -6.76
CA SER A 337 15.80 -4.36 -8.10
C SER A 337 17.30 -4.19 -8.08
N VAL A 338 17.97 -4.63 -9.16
CA VAL A 338 19.40 -4.40 -9.38
C VAL A 338 19.56 -3.48 -10.58
N ILE A 339 20.15 -2.29 -10.33
CA ILE A 339 20.45 -1.31 -11.36
C ILE A 339 21.87 -1.57 -11.85
N ARG A 340 22.05 -1.60 -13.16
CA ARG A 340 23.34 -1.86 -13.81
C ARG A 340 23.61 -0.82 -14.89
N GLY A 341 24.87 -0.39 -15.00
CA GLY A 341 25.28 0.52 -16.04
C GLY A 341 26.75 0.41 -16.40
N PRO A 342 27.14 0.84 -17.63
CA PRO A 342 28.52 0.94 -18.01
C PRO A 342 29.14 2.19 -17.37
N TRP A 343 30.31 2.03 -16.80
CA TRP A 343 31.09 3.10 -16.22
C TRP A 343 32.51 3.09 -16.79
N ALA A 344 33.02 4.24 -17.20
CA ALA A 344 34.36 4.38 -17.77
C ALA A 344 35.11 5.52 -17.08
N TYR A 345 36.41 5.30 -16.85
CA TYR A 345 37.29 6.31 -16.27
C TYR A 345 38.73 6.10 -16.72
N HIS A 346 39.55 7.13 -16.50
CA HIS A 346 40.98 7.09 -16.78
C HIS A 346 41.80 7.00 -15.50
N SER A 347 42.88 6.21 -15.56
CA SER A 347 43.84 6.13 -14.47
C SER A 347 45.26 6.00 -14.99
N THR A 348 46.20 5.97 -14.07
CA THR A 348 47.61 5.87 -14.36
C THR A 348 48.31 4.84 -13.46
N LEU A 349 49.35 4.22 -13.97
CA LEU A 349 50.25 3.41 -13.17
C LEU A 349 51.71 3.74 -13.54
N VAL A 350 52.62 3.53 -12.62
CA VAL A 350 54.05 3.63 -12.86
C VAL A 350 54.62 2.22 -12.82
N ALA A 351 55.27 1.84 -13.93
CA ALA A 351 56.09 0.61 -13.97
C ALA A 351 57.55 1.00 -13.80
N TYR A 352 58.30 0.35 -12.98
CA TYR A 352 59.70 0.64 -12.73
C TYR A 352 60.55 -0.61 -12.63
N GLN A 353 61.82 -0.50 -13.02
CA GLN A 353 62.81 -1.56 -12.85
C GLN A 353 63.36 -1.54 -11.43
N GLN A 354 63.41 -2.67 -10.77
CA GLN A 354 64.07 -2.81 -9.47
C GLN A 354 65.57 -2.52 -9.60
N PRO A 355 66.15 -1.67 -8.76
CA PRO A 355 67.59 -1.38 -8.80
C PRO A 355 68.44 -2.65 -8.78
N SER A 356 69.46 -2.71 -9.64
CA SER A 356 70.38 -3.84 -9.78
C SER A 356 69.72 -5.18 -10.16
N SER A 357 68.55 -5.15 -10.76
CA SER A 357 67.78 -6.29 -11.21
C SER A 357 67.19 -6.06 -12.58
N SER A 358 66.89 -7.13 -13.34
CA SER A 358 66.08 -7.06 -14.56
C SER A 358 64.57 -7.14 -14.31
N VAL A 359 64.16 -7.23 -13.05
CA VAL A 359 62.73 -7.38 -12.66
C VAL A 359 62.05 -6.04 -12.60
N TRP A 360 60.91 -5.96 -13.23
CA TRP A 360 60.03 -4.78 -13.21
C TRP A 360 58.80 -5.01 -12.36
N PHE A 361 58.31 -3.94 -11.74
CA PHE A 361 57.10 -3.90 -10.92
C PHE A 361 56.22 -2.73 -11.31
N VAL A 362 54.92 -2.89 -11.04
CA VAL A 362 53.99 -1.75 -10.91
C VAL A 362 54.18 -1.16 -9.50
N SER A 363 54.52 0.11 -9.41
CA SER A 363 54.58 0.85 -8.14
C SER A 363 53.14 0.97 -7.59
N TRP A 364 52.87 0.21 -6.55
CA TRP A 364 51.53 0.07 -6.05
C TRP A 364 51.08 1.24 -5.15
N LYS A 365 50.01 1.86 -5.57
CA LYS A 365 49.22 2.82 -4.77
C LYS A 365 47.75 2.62 -5.08
N PRO A 366 46.82 2.94 -4.13
CA PRO A 366 45.39 2.85 -4.38
C PRO A 366 44.90 3.60 -5.62
N ASP A 367 45.56 4.76 -5.93
CA ASP A 367 45.26 5.54 -7.11
C ASP A 367 45.52 4.86 -8.46
N VAL A 368 46.25 3.76 -8.48
CA VAL A 368 46.32 2.87 -9.65
C VAL A 368 44.97 2.34 -10.02
N VAL A 369 44.09 2.03 -9.04
CA VAL A 369 42.70 1.56 -9.30
C VAL A 369 41.88 2.67 -9.89
N ALA A 370 41.81 3.83 -9.25
CA ALA A 370 41.19 5.06 -9.78
C ALA A 370 41.80 6.30 -9.11
N PRO A 371 41.83 7.46 -9.80
CA PRO A 371 42.36 8.69 -9.25
C PRO A 371 41.73 9.06 -7.89
N ASN A 372 42.53 9.68 -7.03
CA ASN A 372 42.11 10.16 -5.69
C ASN A 372 41.79 9.06 -4.66
N LEU A 373 42.01 7.81 -4.96
CA LEU A 373 41.90 6.74 -3.97
C LEU A 373 43.12 6.74 -3.04
N THR A 374 42.85 6.41 -1.77
CA THR A 374 43.86 6.29 -0.70
C THR A 374 43.72 4.93 0.00
N ALA A 375 44.61 4.63 0.92
CA ALA A 375 44.54 3.38 1.69
C ALA A 375 43.28 3.26 2.57
N THR A 376 42.59 4.39 2.84
CA THR A 376 41.38 4.47 3.67
C THR A 376 40.11 4.75 2.88
N THR A 377 40.18 4.66 1.55
CA THR A 377 39.02 4.86 0.68
C THR A 377 38.94 3.75 -0.36
N GLN A 378 37.76 3.54 -0.92
CA GLN A 378 37.51 2.59 -2.03
C GLN A 378 36.40 3.12 -2.92
N LEU A 379 36.25 2.60 -4.12
CA LEU A 379 35.08 2.86 -4.95
C LEU A 379 33.87 2.11 -4.40
N GLY A 380 32.69 2.71 -4.51
CA GLY A 380 31.41 2.08 -4.18
C GLY A 380 30.37 2.39 -5.22
N ALA A 381 29.60 1.41 -5.63
CA ALA A 381 28.41 1.59 -6.45
C ALA A 381 27.22 1.86 -5.51
N VAL A 382 26.55 2.97 -5.71
CA VAL A 382 25.47 3.45 -4.84
C VAL A 382 24.23 3.69 -5.69
N SER A 383 23.09 3.13 -5.27
CA SER A 383 21.82 3.46 -5.89
C SER A 383 21.37 4.87 -5.49
N VAL A 384 20.80 5.58 -6.43
CA VAL A 384 20.23 6.92 -6.22
C VAL A 384 18.72 6.80 -6.25
N ALA A 385 18.07 7.14 -5.14
CA ALA A 385 16.63 7.17 -5.07
C ALA A 385 16.06 8.17 -6.08
N PRO A 386 14.98 7.83 -6.78
CA PRO A 386 14.27 8.81 -7.58
C PRO A 386 13.51 9.77 -6.66
N THR A 387 13.19 10.96 -7.15
CA THR A 387 12.43 11.96 -6.42
C THR A 387 11.10 12.25 -7.11
N VAL A 388 10.10 12.60 -6.31
CA VAL A 388 8.85 13.25 -6.74
C VAL A 388 8.86 14.64 -6.13
N GLY A 389 8.63 15.68 -6.96
CA GLY A 389 8.65 17.06 -6.52
C GLY A 389 7.44 17.40 -5.66
N VAL A 390 6.26 17.17 -6.19
CA VAL A 390 4.99 17.42 -5.49
C VAL A 390 3.96 16.36 -5.84
N VAL A 391 3.09 15.99 -4.90
CA VAL A 391 1.93 15.15 -5.14
C VAL A 391 0.70 16.03 -5.18
N THR A 392 -0.04 15.95 -6.27
CA THR A 392 -1.16 16.88 -6.53
C THR A 392 -2.50 16.14 -6.62
N ASP A 393 -3.58 16.88 -6.47
CA ASP A 393 -4.90 16.46 -6.89
C ASP A 393 -4.99 16.30 -8.42
N ALA A 394 -6.15 15.94 -8.93
CA ALA A 394 -6.39 15.81 -10.37
C ALA A 394 -6.30 17.15 -11.12
N GLY A 395 -6.51 18.27 -10.45
CA GLY A 395 -6.41 19.63 -10.98
C GLY A 395 -5.00 20.21 -10.96
N GLY A 396 -4.04 19.58 -10.26
CA GLY A 396 -2.66 20.03 -10.14
C GLY A 396 -2.36 20.82 -8.86
N GLU A 397 -3.31 20.93 -7.92
CA GLU A 397 -3.10 21.55 -6.61
C GLU A 397 -2.35 20.60 -5.68
N ASP A 398 -1.41 21.13 -4.90
CA ASP A 398 -0.62 20.34 -3.94
C ASP A 398 -1.54 19.75 -2.85
N LEU A 399 -1.52 18.43 -2.64
CA LEU A 399 -2.34 17.77 -1.61
C LEU A 399 -2.07 18.30 -0.21
N SER A 400 -0.84 18.74 0.09
CA SER A 400 -0.51 19.30 1.39
C SER A 400 -1.15 20.65 1.66
N SER A 401 -1.59 21.37 0.60
CA SER A 401 -2.25 22.69 0.70
C SER A 401 -3.64 22.59 1.32
N TYR A 402 -4.28 21.42 1.26
CA TYR A 402 -5.60 21.20 1.84
C TYR A 402 -5.62 21.28 3.38
N GLY A 403 -4.46 21.10 4.04
CA GLY A 403 -4.37 21.10 5.50
C GLY A 403 -5.06 19.90 6.17
N ASP A 404 -5.31 18.84 5.41
CA ASP A 404 -5.73 17.53 5.92
C ASP A 404 -4.48 16.69 6.21
N ALA A 405 -4.40 16.13 7.42
CA ALA A 405 -3.24 15.35 7.83
C ALA A 405 -3.14 14.01 7.05
N GLY A 406 -4.28 13.39 6.72
CA GLY A 406 -4.32 12.18 5.90
C GLY A 406 -3.77 12.42 4.51
N LEU A 407 -4.23 13.49 3.80
CA LEU A 407 -3.70 13.86 2.48
C LEU A 407 -2.21 14.22 2.53
N THR A 408 -1.76 14.91 3.58
CA THR A 408 -0.34 15.23 3.78
C THR A 408 0.49 13.97 3.94
N ASN A 409 0.03 12.99 4.73
CA ASN A 409 0.70 11.71 4.89
C ASN A 409 0.71 10.90 3.59
N ILE A 410 -0.40 10.88 2.85
CA ILE A 410 -0.48 10.26 1.51
C ILE A 410 0.55 10.88 0.56
N ALA A 411 0.63 12.22 0.50
CA ALA A 411 1.59 12.93 -0.33
C ALA A 411 3.04 12.58 0.05
N HIS A 412 3.34 12.51 1.35
CA HIS A 412 4.64 12.10 1.86
C HIS A 412 4.99 10.67 1.43
N ASP A 413 4.08 9.72 1.64
CA ASP A 413 4.30 8.30 1.32
C ASP A 413 4.47 8.06 -0.18
N MET A 414 3.67 8.73 -1.01
CA MET A 414 3.79 8.67 -2.47
C MET A 414 5.10 9.28 -2.96
N SER A 415 5.60 10.32 -2.30
CA SER A 415 6.90 10.93 -2.62
C SER A 415 8.05 10.01 -2.20
N ALA A 416 7.96 9.37 -1.05
CA ALA A 416 8.98 8.47 -0.51
C ALA A 416 9.04 7.14 -1.26
N ALA A 417 7.89 6.61 -1.69
CA ALA A 417 7.76 5.34 -2.41
C ALA A 417 6.82 5.47 -3.62
N PRO A 418 7.24 6.16 -4.68
CA PRO A 418 6.39 6.43 -5.84
C PRO A 418 5.85 5.15 -6.49
N PRO A 419 4.64 5.19 -7.09
CA PRO A 419 4.06 4.05 -7.78
C PRO A 419 4.99 3.45 -8.83
N ALA A 420 5.01 2.12 -8.92
CA ALA A 420 5.90 1.38 -9.81
C ALA A 420 5.75 1.83 -11.28
N GLY A 421 6.88 1.99 -11.96
CA GLY A 421 6.93 2.38 -13.37
C GLY A 421 6.86 3.88 -13.66
N LYS A 422 6.49 4.71 -12.70
CA LYS A 422 6.47 6.17 -12.87
C LYS A 422 7.86 6.80 -12.73
N VAL A 423 8.70 6.24 -11.86
CA VAL A 423 10.08 6.67 -11.60
C VAL A 423 11.05 5.51 -11.76
N LYS A 424 12.36 5.81 -11.87
CA LYS A 424 13.42 4.80 -11.88
C LYS A 424 14.60 5.28 -11.04
N ALA A 425 15.10 4.40 -10.19
CA ALA A 425 16.30 4.68 -9.42
C ALA A 425 17.53 4.78 -10.34
N GLY A 426 18.46 5.63 -9.95
CA GLY A 426 19.75 5.83 -10.60
C GLY A 426 20.85 4.97 -9.98
N LEU A 427 22.05 5.09 -10.56
CA LEU A 427 23.26 4.43 -10.13
C LEU A 427 24.44 5.39 -10.26
N ASP A 428 25.17 5.57 -9.17
CA ASP A 428 26.38 6.34 -9.11
C ASP A 428 27.57 5.49 -8.68
N VAL A 429 28.76 5.90 -9.06
CA VAL A 429 30.02 5.45 -8.43
C VAL A 429 30.58 6.61 -7.61
N GLN A 430 30.95 6.30 -6.37
CA GLN A 430 31.47 7.27 -5.41
C GLN A 430 32.74 6.72 -4.75
N ILE A 431 33.60 7.62 -4.25
CA ILE A 431 34.68 7.24 -3.36
C ILE A 431 34.11 7.14 -1.94
N MET A 432 34.22 5.96 -1.34
CA MET A 432 33.71 5.67 0.00
C MET A 432 34.85 5.61 1.02
N ASN A 433 34.66 6.21 2.18
CA ASN A 433 35.59 6.05 3.29
C ASN A 433 35.48 4.64 3.87
N THR A 434 36.60 3.97 4.10
CA THR A 434 36.66 2.61 4.67
C THR A 434 37.07 2.60 6.14
N ALA A 435 37.53 3.74 6.68
CA ALA A 435 38.04 3.85 8.05
C ALA A 435 37.67 5.18 8.72
N GLY A 436 37.81 5.22 10.03
CA GLY A 436 37.58 6.41 10.85
C GLY A 436 36.07 6.70 11.06
N LYS A 437 35.75 7.88 11.60
CA LYS A 437 34.37 8.33 11.91
C LYS A 437 33.47 8.46 10.67
N ASN A 438 34.03 8.49 9.50
CA ASN A 438 33.33 8.59 8.22
C ASN A 438 33.26 7.26 7.47
N ALA A 439 33.65 6.13 8.07
CA ALA A 439 33.59 4.84 7.43
C ALA A 439 32.16 4.56 6.92
N GLY A 440 32.05 4.08 5.68
CA GLY A 440 30.77 3.84 5.00
C GLY A 440 30.11 5.09 4.41
N LYS A 441 30.67 6.30 4.63
CA LYS A 441 30.15 7.54 4.03
C LYS A 441 30.94 7.90 2.77
N PRO A 442 30.30 8.51 1.76
CA PRO A 442 31.01 9.00 0.58
C PRO A 442 31.95 10.16 0.92
N VAL A 443 33.00 10.28 0.12
CA VAL A 443 33.86 11.48 0.08
C VAL A 443 33.10 12.56 -0.69
N PRO A 444 32.95 13.77 -0.16
CA PRO A 444 32.25 14.84 -0.85
C PRO A 444 32.80 15.09 -2.26
N ASN A 445 31.92 15.40 -3.21
CA ASN A 445 32.22 15.70 -4.61
C ASN A 445 32.94 14.56 -5.38
N SER A 446 32.83 13.30 -4.92
CA SER A 446 33.40 12.15 -5.60
C SER A 446 32.43 11.42 -6.51
N GLN A 447 31.20 11.92 -6.65
CA GLN A 447 30.11 11.29 -7.38
C GLN A 447 30.36 11.26 -8.89
N ALA A 448 30.16 10.10 -9.49
CA ALA A 448 30.11 9.89 -10.94
C ALA A 448 28.80 9.21 -11.30
N ILE A 449 27.94 9.89 -12.04
CA ILE A 449 26.64 9.38 -12.47
C ILE A 449 26.88 8.30 -13.53
N VAL A 450 26.37 7.10 -13.29
CA VAL A 450 26.40 5.96 -14.21
C VAL A 450 25.05 5.78 -14.90
N VAL A 451 23.99 5.84 -14.13
CA VAL A 451 22.60 5.84 -14.61
C VAL A 451 21.87 6.96 -13.88
N ALA A 452 21.42 7.96 -14.61
CA ALA A 452 20.62 9.02 -14.01
C ALA A 452 19.27 8.48 -13.52
N PRO A 453 18.79 8.87 -12.33
CA PRO A 453 17.45 8.54 -11.90
C PRO A 453 16.41 9.21 -12.81
N VAL A 454 15.27 8.56 -12.97
CA VAL A 454 14.08 9.16 -13.60
C VAL A 454 13.21 9.72 -12.49
N ASN A 455 13.19 11.02 -12.37
CA ASN A 455 12.41 11.77 -11.39
C ASN A 455 11.10 12.26 -12.02
N LEU A 456 10.11 12.58 -11.18
CA LEU A 456 8.89 13.28 -11.57
C LEU A 456 8.88 14.68 -10.95
N ALA A 457 8.48 15.69 -11.71
CA ALA A 457 8.23 17.02 -11.17
C ALA A 457 6.96 17.02 -10.31
N SER A 458 5.92 16.31 -10.75
CA SER A 458 4.69 16.10 -10.01
C SER A 458 4.11 14.70 -10.23
N LEU A 459 3.34 14.22 -9.26
CA LEU A 459 2.57 12.99 -9.33
C LEU A 459 1.11 13.32 -9.02
N SER A 460 0.23 13.19 -10.01
CA SER A 460 -1.19 13.48 -9.85
C SER A 460 -1.93 12.29 -9.26
N THR A 461 -2.83 12.56 -8.32
CA THR A 461 -3.82 11.64 -7.77
C THR A 461 -5.17 11.80 -8.47
N THR A 462 -6.15 10.99 -8.05
CA THR A 462 -7.55 11.05 -8.50
C THR A 462 -8.40 12.02 -7.65
N ILE A 463 -7.84 12.59 -6.58
CA ILE A 463 -8.54 13.52 -5.70
C ILE A 463 -9.07 14.69 -6.54
N ASN A 464 -10.36 14.98 -6.37
CA ASN A 464 -11.05 16.08 -7.04
C ASN A 464 -11.19 17.24 -6.05
N SER A 465 -10.70 18.43 -6.41
CA SER A 465 -10.66 19.58 -5.50
C SER A 465 -12.04 20.00 -4.97
N SER A 466 -13.09 19.92 -5.79
CA SER A 466 -14.45 20.29 -5.37
C SER A 466 -15.05 19.22 -4.46
N ALA A 467 -14.85 17.94 -4.76
CA ALA A 467 -15.27 16.83 -3.90
C ALA A 467 -14.56 16.87 -2.55
N GLU A 468 -13.25 17.07 -2.56
CA GLU A 468 -12.44 17.17 -1.34
C GLU A 468 -12.88 18.35 -0.47
N SER A 469 -13.08 19.53 -1.07
CA SER A 469 -13.52 20.72 -0.35
C SER A 469 -14.91 20.55 0.26
N ALA A 470 -15.83 19.90 -0.46
CA ALA A 470 -17.17 19.60 0.05
C ALA A 470 -17.13 18.57 1.19
N ALA A 471 -16.33 17.50 1.04
CA ALA A 471 -16.16 16.46 2.06
C ALA A 471 -15.54 17.03 3.35
N ARG A 472 -14.49 17.84 3.23
CA ARG A 472 -13.87 18.52 4.38
C ARG A 472 -14.82 19.48 5.10
N SER A 473 -15.62 20.21 4.33
CA SER A 473 -16.66 21.08 4.90
C SER A 473 -17.71 20.28 5.67
N ALA A 474 -18.05 19.10 5.19
CA ALA A 474 -19.02 18.22 5.84
C ALA A 474 -18.48 17.63 7.14
N VAL A 475 -17.24 17.03 7.13
CA VAL A 475 -16.65 16.41 8.32
C VAL A 475 -16.26 17.44 9.39
N ALA A 476 -16.12 18.71 9.04
CA ALA A 476 -15.86 19.78 10.01
C ALA A 476 -16.97 19.98 11.05
N ALA A 477 -18.16 19.41 10.81
CA ALA A 477 -19.29 19.49 11.73
C ALA A 477 -19.05 18.75 13.05
N HIS A 478 -18.29 17.68 13.04
CA HIS A 478 -18.01 16.86 14.21
C HIS A 478 -16.53 16.50 14.32
N ALA A 479 -16.00 16.51 15.53
CA ALA A 479 -14.67 15.95 15.81
C ALA A 479 -14.70 14.42 15.60
N GLN A 480 -13.56 13.85 15.23
CA GLN A 480 -13.41 12.42 14.94
C GLN A 480 -14.34 11.93 13.82
N SER A 481 -14.61 12.82 12.87
CA SER A 481 -15.34 12.52 11.65
C SER A 481 -14.39 12.23 10.50
N SER A 482 -14.78 11.31 9.63
CA SER A 482 -14.06 10.98 8.41
C SER A 482 -15.00 10.59 7.29
N MET A 483 -14.62 10.91 6.05
CA MET A 483 -15.43 10.66 4.85
C MET A 483 -14.54 10.22 3.69
N VAL A 484 -15.02 9.23 2.93
CA VAL A 484 -14.44 8.83 1.64
C VAL A 484 -15.48 8.95 0.56
N VAL A 485 -15.08 9.52 -0.57
CA VAL A 485 -15.90 9.63 -1.79
C VAL A 485 -15.22 8.89 -2.93
N ILE A 486 -15.97 8.03 -3.60
CA ILE A 486 -15.49 7.21 -4.73
C ILE A 486 -16.36 7.51 -5.94
N GLN A 487 -15.77 7.55 -7.13
CA GLN A 487 -16.48 7.54 -8.40
C GLN A 487 -16.76 6.09 -8.82
N PRO A 488 -18.00 5.60 -8.76
CA PRO A 488 -18.32 4.19 -9.03
C PRO A 488 -17.95 3.72 -10.43
N SER A 489 -18.13 4.59 -11.43
CA SER A 489 -17.84 4.26 -12.83
C SER A 489 -16.36 3.98 -13.11
N THR A 490 -15.42 4.55 -12.32
CA THR A 490 -13.96 4.42 -12.51
C THR A 490 -13.26 3.71 -11.37
N GLY A 491 -13.76 3.82 -10.15
CA GLY A 491 -13.10 3.45 -8.90
C GLY A 491 -12.15 4.54 -8.39
N ASP A 492 -12.12 5.72 -9.00
CA ASP A 492 -11.29 6.82 -8.53
C ASP A 492 -11.76 7.32 -7.16
N ILE A 493 -10.83 7.45 -6.23
CA ILE A 493 -11.11 8.11 -4.95
C ILE A 493 -11.09 9.61 -5.20
N LEU A 494 -12.25 10.24 -5.04
CA LEU A 494 -12.43 11.68 -5.30
C LEU A 494 -12.14 12.54 -4.07
N ALA A 495 -12.35 12.00 -2.86
CA ALA A 495 -12.08 12.71 -1.62
C ALA A 495 -11.72 11.77 -0.47
N ILE A 496 -10.84 12.27 0.42
CA ILE A 496 -10.41 11.64 1.67
C ILE A 496 -10.35 12.74 2.72
N ALA A 497 -11.43 12.91 3.47
CA ALA A 497 -11.53 13.97 4.44
C ALA A 497 -11.53 13.43 5.87
N ASN A 498 -10.73 14.06 6.74
CA ASN A 498 -10.61 13.72 8.14
C ASN A 498 -10.73 14.96 9.04
N ASN A 499 -11.37 14.82 10.18
CA ASN A 499 -11.42 15.82 11.25
C ASN A 499 -11.04 15.18 12.60
N ASP A 500 -9.92 14.49 12.65
CA ASP A 500 -9.43 13.71 13.80
C ASP A 500 -7.97 14.03 14.17
N GLY A 501 -7.49 15.19 13.73
CA GLY A 501 -6.13 15.66 14.00
C GLY A 501 -5.09 15.06 13.08
N PHE A 502 -4.33 14.06 13.53
CA PHE A 502 -3.22 13.50 12.76
C PHE A 502 -3.52 12.12 12.18
N ASN A 503 -4.69 11.56 12.45
CA ASN A 503 -5.04 10.24 11.98
C ASN A 503 -5.69 10.32 10.58
N ASP A 504 -5.65 9.24 9.86
CA ASP A 504 -6.37 9.06 8.60
C ASP A 504 -7.40 7.95 8.79
N PHE A 505 -8.44 8.25 9.55
CA PHE A 505 -9.53 7.30 9.81
C PHE A 505 -10.33 6.98 8.57
N ALA A 506 -10.36 7.89 7.60
CA ALA A 506 -10.99 7.66 6.31
C ALA A 506 -10.48 6.37 5.64
N LEU A 507 -9.16 6.12 5.69
CA LEU A 507 -8.53 4.95 5.08
C LEU A 507 -8.26 3.83 6.08
N THR A 508 -7.99 4.14 7.36
CA THR A 508 -7.38 3.20 8.30
C THR A 508 -8.24 2.85 9.50
N ALA A 509 -9.43 3.45 9.67
CA ALA A 509 -10.34 3.05 10.72
C ALA A 509 -10.62 1.53 10.64
N ALA A 510 -10.70 0.91 11.81
CA ALA A 510 -10.95 -0.52 11.94
C ALA A 510 -11.98 -0.71 13.07
N VAL A 511 -13.21 -0.30 12.78
CA VAL A 511 -14.33 -0.33 13.73
C VAL A 511 -15.55 -1.01 13.12
N ALA A 512 -16.45 -1.52 13.95
CA ALA A 512 -17.67 -2.15 13.49
C ALA A 512 -18.46 -1.21 12.56
N PRO A 513 -18.90 -1.67 11.39
CA PRO A 513 -19.66 -0.86 10.43
C PRO A 513 -21.13 -0.67 10.83
N GLY A 514 -21.60 -1.38 11.84
CA GLY A 514 -23.00 -1.38 12.25
C GLY A 514 -23.92 -1.75 11.09
N SER A 515 -25.14 -1.30 11.15
CA SER A 515 -26.19 -1.64 10.18
C SER A 515 -25.88 -1.27 8.73
N SER A 516 -24.80 -0.53 8.42
CA SER A 516 -24.39 -0.33 7.04
C SER A 516 -23.93 -1.64 6.37
N PHE A 517 -23.45 -2.61 7.16
CA PHE A 517 -23.09 -3.96 6.70
C PHE A 517 -24.28 -4.79 6.21
N LYS A 518 -25.51 -4.45 6.59
CA LYS A 518 -26.73 -5.15 6.16
C LYS A 518 -26.91 -5.20 4.64
N VAL A 519 -26.23 -4.33 3.89
CA VAL A 519 -26.14 -4.40 2.42
C VAL A 519 -25.47 -5.72 2.01
N ILE A 520 -24.33 -6.07 2.61
CA ILE A 520 -23.62 -7.33 2.33
C ILE A 520 -24.43 -8.53 2.83
N THR A 521 -25.03 -8.42 4.01
CA THR A 521 -25.87 -9.50 4.58
C THR A 521 -27.08 -9.78 3.70
N SER A 522 -27.75 -8.73 3.19
CA SER A 522 -28.88 -8.87 2.27
C SER A 522 -28.45 -9.55 0.96
N THR A 523 -27.30 -9.20 0.43
CA THR A 523 -26.71 -9.89 -0.72
C THR A 523 -26.52 -11.37 -0.44
N ALA A 524 -25.97 -11.72 0.74
CA ALA A 524 -25.79 -13.12 1.13
C ALA A 524 -27.14 -13.87 1.28
N LEU A 525 -28.16 -13.20 1.79
CA LEU A 525 -29.51 -13.77 1.94
C LEU A 525 -30.17 -14.09 0.59
N PHE A 526 -30.08 -13.15 -0.37
CA PHE A 526 -30.65 -13.34 -1.71
C PHE A 526 -29.85 -14.34 -2.56
N ASP A 527 -28.54 -14.17 -2.62
CA ASP A 527 -27.68 -15.01 -3.45
C ASP A 527 -27.69 -16.50 -3.02
N ASN A 528 -27.89 -16.76 -1.73
CA ASN A 528 -28.01 -18.12 -1.23
C ASN A 528 -29.45 -18.64 -1.19
N GLY A 529 -30.42 -17.90 -1.73
CA GLY A 529 -31.84 -18.30 -1.79
C GLY A 529 -32.50 -18.44 -0.41
N ILE A 530 -31.97 -17.79 0.62
CA ILE A 530 -32.54 -17.76 1.98
C ILE A 530 -33.78 -16.87 1.98
N LEU A 531 -33.68 -15.72 1.32
CA LEU A 531 -34.82 -14.87 0.95
C LEU A 531 -34.91 -14.79 -0.58
N SER A 532 -36.12 -14.69 -1.09
CA SER A 532 -36.36 -14.68 -2.55
C SER A 532 -36.46 -13.28 -3.15
N SER A 533 -36.75 -12.26 -2.33
CA SER A 533 -36.90 -10.87 -2.77
C SER A 533 -37.04 -9.93 -1.56
N PRO A 534 -36.97 -8.62 -1.75
CA PRO A 534 -37.28 -7.61 -0.74
C PRO A 534 -38.71 -7.73 -0.15
N GLN A 535 -39.61 -8.38 -0.87
CA GLN A 535 -41.00 -8.57 -0.44
C GLN A 535 -41.21 -9.87 0.38
N SER A 536 -40.12 -10.64 0.61
CA SER A 536 -40.20 -11.86 1.46
C SER A 536 -40.67 -11.48 2.86
N PRO A 537 -41.65 -12.22 3.41
CA PRO A 537 -42.18 -11.95 4.74
C PRO A 537 -41.13 -12.30 5.82
N VAL A 538 -40.81 -11.34 6.65
CA VAL A 538 -39.89 -11.49 7.77
C VAL A 538 -40.57 -10.96 9.02
N SER A 539 -39.98 -11.09 10.18
CA SER A 539 -40.45 -10.49 11.42
C SER A 539 -39.33 -9.68 12.07
N CYS A 540 -39.70 -8.57 12.67
CA CYS A 540 -38.80 -7.77 13.50
C CYS A 540 -39.28 -7.83 14.96
N PRO A 541 -38.99 -8.91 15.71
CA PRO A 541 -39.35 -8.98 17.11
C PRO A 541 -38.52 -8.01 17.94
N LYS A 542 -39.08 -7.54 19.07
CA LYS A 542 -38.37 -6.64 19.97
C LYS A 542 -37.05 -7.22 20.48
N THR A 543 -37.01 -8.53 20.71
CA THR A 543 -35.84 -9.26 21.18
C THR A 543 -35.70 -10.58 20.43
N TYR A 544 -34.45 -10.98 20.22
CA TYR A 544 -34.12 -12.30 19.68
C TYR A 544 -32.99 -12.92 20.51
N THR A 545 -33.07 -14.20 20.83
CA THR A 545 -32.11 -14.87 21.70
C THR A 545 -31.36 -15.95 20.96
N VAL A 546 -30.05 -15.88 20.94
CA VAL A 546 -29.15 -16.89 20.36
C VAL A 546 -28.19 -17.38 21.43
N GLN A 547 -28.19 -18.66 21.70
CA GLN A 547 -27.29 -19.28 22.69
C GLN A 547 -27.31 -18.62 24.08
N GLY A 548 -28.47 -18.09 24.51
CA GLY A 548 -28.63 -17.43 25.80
C GLY A 548 -28.27 -15.95 25.84
N ILE A 549 -27.76 -15.39 24.74
CA ILE A 549 -27.57 -13.94 24.56
C ILE A 549 -28.82 -13.38 23.89
N THR A 550 -29.39 -12.33 24.51
CA THR A 550 -30.60 -11.67 24.00
C THR A 550 -30.23 -10.34 23.36
N TYR A 551 -30.53 -10.20 22.06
CA TYR A 551 -30.32 -9.02 21.26
C TYR A 551 -31.58 -8.15 21.22
N HIS A 552 -31.36 -6.86 21.03
CA HIS A 552 -32.38 -5.83 20.94
C HIS A 552 -32.19 -5.04 19.65
N ASN A 553 -33.28 -4.46 19.15
CA ASN A 553 -33.21 -3.47 18.09
C ASN A 553 -32.86 -2.10 18.67
N ASP A 554 -32.19 -1.27 17.86
CA ASP A 554 -31.97 0.14 18.18
C ASP A 554 -33.34 0.80 18.42
N GLN A 555 -33.42 1.66 19.45
CA GLN A 555 -34.66 2.40 19.79
C GLN A 555 -35.90 1.52 20.02
N ASN A 556 -35.72 0.19 20.23
CA ASN A 556 -36.78 -0.79 20.45
C ASN A 556 -37.77 -0.93 19.27
N GLU A 557 -37.31 -0.76 18.04
CA GLU A 557 -38.13 -1.02 16.84
C GLU A 557 -38.71 -2.43 16.88
N THR A 558 -39.88 -2.56 16.29
CA THR A 558 -40.54 -3.88 16.14
C THR A 558 -41.56 -3.80 15.01
N GLU A 559 -41.56 -4.80 14.16
CA GLU A 559 -42.50 -4.93 13.07
C GLU A 559 -43.29 -6.23 13.19
N PRO A 560 -44.56 -6.25 12.78
CA PRO A 560 -45.37 -7.46 12.81
C PRO A 560 -44.78 -8.62 12.00
N ALA A 561 -45.07 -9.83 12.39
CA ALA A 561 -44.73 -11.01 11.61
C ALA A 561 -45.38 -10.94 10.21
N GLY A 562 -44.56 -11.19 9.17
CA GLY A 562 -44.99 -11.10 7.77
C GLY A 562 -44.81 -9.73 7.13
N THR A 563 -44.21 -8.78 7.82
CA THR A 563 -43.75 -7.54 7.22
C THR A 563 -42.77 -7.83 6.10
N PRO A 564 -42.84 -7.14 4.94
CA PRO A 564 -41.85 -7.31 3.87
C PRO A 564 -40.43 -6.95 4.35
N PHE A 565 -39.44 -7.74 4.00
CA PHE A 565 -38.03 -7.56 4.40
C PHE A 565 -37.47 -6.17 4.06
N ILE A 566 -37.95 -5.53 2.97
CA ILE A 566 -37.60 -4.16 2.63
C ILE A 566 -37.94 -3.17 3.74
N THR A 567 -39.04 -3.39 4.47
CA THR A 567 -39.39 -2.53 5.62
C THR A 567 -38.42 -2.73 6.76
N ASP A 568 -38.09 -3.98 7.10
CA ASP A 568 -37.11 -4.29 8.15
C ASP A 568 -35.72 -3.72 7.82
N PHE A 569 -35.29 -3.81 6.55
CA PHE A 569 -34.05 -3.21 6.07
C PHE A 569 -34.11 -1.68 6.16
N ALA A 570 -35.22 -1.06 5.73
CA ALA A 570 -35.38 0.40 5.72
C ALA A 570 -35.42 0.98 7.13
N GLN A 571 -36.06 0.31 8.08
CA GLN A 571 -36.08 0.66 9.49
C GLN A 571 -34.85 0.18 10.26
N SER A 572 -33.99 -0.58 9.58
CA SER A 572 -32.74 -1.10 10.16
C SER A 572 -32.90 -2.10 11.31
N CYS A 573 -33.99 -2.86 11.35
CA CYS A 573 -34.23 -3.88 12.37
C CYS A 573 -33.09 -4.89 12.47
N ASN A 574 -32.45 -5.06 13.65
CA ASN A 574 -31.37 -6.02 13.87
C ASN A 574 -31.93 -7.45 13.93
N ASN A 575 -33.03 -7.64 14.70
CA ASN A 575 -33.59 -8.96 14.94
C ASN A 575 -34.27 -9.59 13.70
N ALA A 576 -34.50 -8.80 12.64
CA ALA A 576 -34.89 -9.32 11.34
C ALA A 576 -33.73 -10.04 10.63
N PHE A 577 -32.49 -9.72 10.96
CA PHE A 577 -31.28 -10.33 10.41
C PHE A 577 -30.79 -11.49 11.29
N ASP A 578 -30.84 -11.32 12.61
CA ASP A 578 -30.40 -12.34 13.58
C ASP A 578 -31.00 -13.71 13.32
N GLN A 579 -32.27 -13.77 12.94
CA GLN A 579 -32.97 -15.04 12.73
C GLN A 579 -32.39 -15.90 11.60
N PHE A 580 -31.55 -15.30 10.74
CA PHE A 580 -30.90 -16.01 9.64
C PHE A 580 -29.45 -16.43 9.93
N TYR A 581 -28.90 -16.12 11.11
CA TYR A 581 -27.49 -16.38 11.41
C TYR A 581 -27.04 -17.82 11.11
N ALA A 582 -27.88 -18.82 11.46
CA ALA A 582 -27.54 -20.23 11.26
C ALA A 582 -27.38 -20.60 9.77
N HIS A 583 -27.97 -19.82 8.85
CA HIS A 583 -27.88 -20.03 7.41
C HIS A 583 -26.71 -19.28 6.78
N LEU A 584 -26.02 -18.38 7.52
CA LEU A 584 -25.01 -17.45 7.02
C LEU A 584 -23.59 -17.81 7.41
N SER A 585 -23.36 -18.94 8.09
CA SER A 585 -22.00 -19.37 8.48
C SER A 585 -21.07 -19.44 7.28
N GLY A 586 -19.97 -18.67 7.33
CA GLY A 586 -18.97 -18.50 6.27
C GLY A 586 -19.47 -17.77 5.01
N LYS A 587 -20.76 -17.48 4.89
CA LYS A 587 -21.34 -16.83 3.71
C LYS A 587 -21.16 -15.33 3.72
N LEU A 588 -21.12 -14.68 4.89
CA LEU A 588 -20.83 -13.26 4.99
C LEU A 588 -19.44 -12.95 4.44
N ALA A 589 -18.43 -13.69 4.88
CA ALA A 589 -17.05 -13.54 4.41
C ALA A 589 -16.91 -13.84 2.92
N SER A 590 -17.54 -14.93 2.41
CA SER A 590 -17.50 -15.24 0.98
C SER A 590 -18.21 -14.17 0.15
N THR A 591 -19.37 -13.68 0.55
CA THR A 591 -20.10 -12.61 -0.14
C THR A 591 -19.31 -11.31 -0.17
N ALA A 592 -18.72 -10.89 0.98
CA ALA A 592 -17.88 -9.70 1.07
C ALA A 592 -16.68 -9.78 0.11
N LYS A 593 -16.06 -10.95 0.01
CA LYS A 593 -14.92 -11.16 -0.88
C LYS A 593 -15.32 -11.30 -2.34
N ASP A 594 -16.31 -12.16 -2.64
CA ASP A 594 -16.60 -12.62 -4.00
C ASP A 594 -17.34 -11.56 -4.83
N TYR A 595 -18.12 -10.67 -4.20
CA TYR A 595 -18.86 -9.59 -4.87
C TYR A 595 -18.31 -8.20 -4.60
N TYR A 596 -17.83 -7.94 -3.38
CA TYR A 596 -17.39 -6.60 -2.97
C TYR A 596 -15.86 -6.45 -2.94
N GLY A 597 -15.10 -7.51 -3.26
CA GLY A 597 -13.64 -7.47 -3.27
C GLY A 597 -13.02 -7.09 -1.92
N LEU A 598 -13.73 -7.32 -0.81
CA LEU A 598 -13.31 -7.02 0.54
C LEU A 598 -12.51 -8.17 1.16
N ASP A 599 -11.99 -7.96 2.35
CA ASP A 599 -11.13 -8.92 3.05
C ASP A 599 -9.93 -9.40 2.21
N GLN A 600 -9.37 -8.49 1.41
CA GLN A 600 -8.18 -8.69 0.61
C GLN A 600 -7.36 -7.39 0.52
N LYS A 601 -6.13 -7.51 0.06
CA LYS A 601 -5.25 -6.35 -0.10
C LYS A 601 -5.57 -5.59 -1.38
N TRP A 602 -5.71 -4.27 -1.28
CA TRP A 602 -5.84 -3.38 -2.42
C TRP A 602 -4.54 -2.58 -2.61
N ASP A 603 -4.16 -2.38 -3.85
CA ASP A 603 -3.13 -1.41 -4.23
C ASP A 603 -3.85 -0.14 -4.70
N LEU A 604 -3.83 0.90 -3.89
CA LEU A 604 -4.44 2.19 -4.24
C LEU A 604 -3.56 3.02 -5.19
N GLY A 605 -2.35 2.54 -5.53
CA GLY A 605 -1.38 3.29 -6.32
C GLY A 605 -0.55 4.28 -5.48
N LEU A 606 -0.49 4.07 -4.17
CA LEU A 606 0.33 4.90 -3.27
C LEU A 606 1.82 4.58 -3.32
N GLY A 607 2.20 3.47 -3.96
CA GLY A 607 3.56 2.95 -3.91
C GLY A 607 3.85 2.16 -2.63
N GLY A 608 5.04 1.54 -2.56
CA GLY A 608 5.39 0.68 -1.44
C GLY A 608 4.53 -0.59 -1.36
N ASN A 609 4.36 -1.12 -0.15
CA ASN A 609 3.53 -2.29 0.15
C ASN A 609 2.26 -1.91 0.95
N THR A 610 1.82 -0.67 0.86
CA THR A 610 0.66 -0.18 1.60
C THR A 610 -0.62 -0.80 1.05
N SER A 611 -1.45 -1.34 1.95
CA SER A 611 -2.73 -1.98 1.65
C SER A 611 -3.79 -1.35 2.54
N TYR A 612 -4.80 -0.75 1.93
CA TYR A 612 -5.78 0.07 2.63
C TYR A 612 -7.22 -0.46 2.59
N ALA A 613 -7.46 -1.66 2.08
CA ALA A 613 -8.78 -2.26 2.18
C ALA A 613 -8.99 -2.85 3.57
N TYR A 614 -9.20 -1.98 4.56
CA TYR A 614 -9.42 -2.48 5.90
C TYR A 614 -10.90 -2.88 6.07
N MET A 615 -11.14 -4.15 5.94
CA MET A 615 -12.34 -4.82 6.43
C MET A 615 -11.94 -6.21 6.91
N ASN A 616 -12.44 -6.61 8.07
CA ASN A 616 -12.36 -7.97 8.57
C ASN A 616 -13.78 -8.55 8.64
N VAL A 617 -14.01 -9.65 7.93
CA VAL A 617 -15.26 -10.41 7.97
C VAL A 617 -14.90 -11.84 8.37
N PRO A 618 -15.08 -12.23 9.65
CA PRO A 618 -14.66 -13.53 10.13
C PRO A 618 -15.42 -14.68 9.44
N ALA A 619 -14.68 -15.56 8.76
CA ALA A 619 -15.28 -16.73 8.10
C ALA A 619 -15.67 -17.84 9.10
N SER A 620 -15.14 -17.79 10.32
CA SER A 620 -15.34 -18.82 11.36
C SER A 620 -16.38 -18.44 12.41
N ALA A 621 -16.98 -17.27 12.33
CA ALA A 621 -18.03 -16.83 13.26
C ALA A 621 -19.21 -17.82 13.30
N SER A 622 -19.76 -18.03 14.47
CA SER A 622 -20.84 -18.97 14.71
C SER A 622 -21.67 -18.58 15.93
N GLY A 623 -22.90 -19.08 16.00
CA GLY A 623 -23.77 -18.87 17.16
C GLY A 623 -24.07 -17.39 17.39
N ALA A 624 -23.90 -16.94 18.63
CA ALA A 624 -24.22 -15.57 19.04
C ALA A 624 -23.34 -14.52 18.36
N GLU A 625 -22.06 -14.83 18.14
CA GLU A 625 -21.14 -13.95 17.40
C GLU A 625 -21.59 -13.74 15.96
N LEU A 626 -21.89 -14.81 15.23
CA LEU A 626 -22.41 -14.70 13.86
C LEU A 626 -23.73 -13.93 13.80
N ALA A 627 -24.60 -14.06 14.82
CA ALA A 627 -25.82 -13.26 14.89
C ALA A 627 -25.50 -11.76 14.90
N GLN A 628 -24.54 -11.30 15.72
CA GLN A 628 -24.10 -9.92 15.73
C GLN A 628 -23.50 -9.48 14.38
N GLU A 629 -22.74 -10.35 13.74
CA GLU A 629 -22.16 -10.04 12.42
C GLU A 629 -23.23 -9.86 11.33
N THR A 630 -24.42 -10.48 11.47
CA THR A 630 -25.48 -10.29 10.46
C THR A 630 -25.96 -8.86 10.32
N TRP A 631 -25.79 -8.04 11.35
CA TRP A 631 -26.19 -6.64 11.36
C TRP A 631 -25.02 -5.67 11.57
N GLY A 632 -23.77 -6.17 11.48
CA GLY A 632 -22.59 -5.32 11.31
C GLY A 632 -21.79 -5.07 12.59
N GLU A 633 -21.92 -5.91 13.61
CA GLU A 633 -21.16 -5.86 14.85
C GLU A 633 -20.36 -7.17 15.08
N GLY A 634 -20.07 -7.51 16.34
CA GLY A 634 -19.23 -8.66 16.67
C GLY A 634 -17.75 -8.38 16.36
N GLU A 635 -17.08 -9.30 15.67
CA GLU A 635 -15.67 -9.12 15.26
C GLU A 635 -15.49 -8.42 13.90
N LEU A 636 -16.58 -7.95 13.30
CA LEU A 636 -16.53 -7.16 12.07
C LEU A 636 -15.81 -5.83 12.29
N THR A 637 -14.91 -5.48 11.36
CA THR A 637 -14.32 -4.15 11.35
C THR A 637 -14.19 -3.64 9.92
N ALA A 638 -14.40 -2.34 9.73
CA ALA A 638 -14.32 -1.69 8.42
C ALA A 638 -13.77 -0.27 8.54
N SER A 639 -13.22 0.24 7.43
CA SER A 639 -12.90 1.64 7.22
C SER A 639 -13.97 2.33 6.36
N PRO A 640 -14.08 3.66 6.40
CA PRO A 640 -14.90 4.42 5.45
C PRO A 640 -14.58 4.09 3.99
N LEU A 641 -13.31 3.89 3.63
CA LEU A 641 -12.93 3.45 2.29
C LEU A 641 -13.61 2.14 1.89
N ALA A 642 -13.57 1.13 2.77
CA ALA A 642 -14.20 -0.15 2.50
C ALA A 642 -15.72 -0.01 2.34
N MET A 643 -16.37 0.79 3.19
CA MET A 643 -17.82 0.98 3.16
C MET A 643 -18.29 1.89 2.01
N ALA A 644 -17.48 2.88 1.59
CA ALA A 644 -17.73 3.64 0.36
C ALA A 644 -17.67 2.74 -0.88
N SER A 645 -16.72 1.78 -0.89
CA SER A 645 -16.60 0.77 -1.95
C SER A 645 -17.81 -0.17 -2.00
N VAL A 646 -18.44 -0.49 -0.86
CA VAL A 646 -19.70 -1.25 -0.83
C VAL A 646 -20.81 -0.47 -1.54
N ALA A 647 -20.97 0.82 -1.23
CA ALA A 647 -21.96 1.69 -1.88
C ALA A 647 -21.68 1.82 -3.39
N ALA A 648 -20.42 2.01 -3.78
CA ALA A 648 -20.00 2.09 -5.18
C ALA A 648 -20.27 0.79 -5.94
N THR A 649 -20.08 -0.37 -5.28
CA THR A 649 -20.36 -1.68 -5.89
C THR A 649 -21.86 -1.87 -6.18
N VAL A 650 -22.72 -1.45 -5.28
CA VAL A 650 -24.18 -1.49 -5.50
C VAL A 650 -24.58 -0.53 -6.62
N GLU A 651 -24.06 0.70 -6.64
CA GLU A 651 -24.36 1.62 -7.74
C GLU A 651 -24.01 1.05 -9.10
N ASN A 652 -22.78 0.53 -9.21
CA ASN A 652 -22.19 0.06 -10.47
C ASN A 652 -22.64 -1.35 -10.88
N GLY A 653 -23.20 -2.13 -9.91
CA GLY A 653 -23.54 -3.56 -10.09
C GLY A 653 -22.34 -4.49 -10.03
N PHE A 654 -21.14 -4.00 -9.89
CA PHE A 654 -19.91 -4.79 -9.74
C PHE A 654 -18.80 -3.98 -9.08
N PHE A 655 -17.90 -4.67 -8.41
CA PHE A 655 -16.77 -4.08 -7.70
C PHE A 655 -15.71 -3.55 -8.67
N LYS A 656 -15.28 -2.33 -8.44
CA LYS A 656 -14.03 -1.74 -8.93
C LYS A 656 -13.19 -1.33 -7.75
N GLN A 657 -11.98 -1.89 -7.65
CA GLN A 657 -11.08 -1.52 -6.58
C GLN A 657 -10.82 -0.01 -6.59
N PRO A 658 -10.99 0.68 -5.45
CA PRO A 658 -10.65 2.09 -5.34
C PRO A 658 -9.17 2.35 -5.63
N ILE A 659 -8.87 3.46 -6.31
CA ILE A 659 -7.51 3.88 -6.65
C ILE A 659 -7.31 5.37 -6.42
N LEU A 660 -6.07 5.76 -6.08
CA LEU A 660 -5.61 7.14 -5.94
C LEU A 660 -4.71 7.59 -7.09
N THR A 661 -4.22 6.65 -7.91
CA THR A 661 -3.37 6.98 -9.05
C THR A 661 -3.90 6.32 -10.31
N SER A 662 -4.20 7.12 -11.32
CA SER A 662 -4.67 6.63 -12.62
C SER A 662 -3.71 5.61 -13.23
N GLY A 663 -4.28 4.54 -13.78
CA GLY A 663 -3.56 3.43 -14.37
C GLY A 663 -3.04 2.39 -13.37
N THR A 664 -3.38 2.52 -12.09
CA THR A 664 -3.21 1.44 -11.10
C THR A 664 -4.06 0.25 -11.51
N LYS A 665 -3.46 -0.95 -11.45
CA LYS A 665 -4.20 -2.17 -11.78
C LYS A 665 -5.21 -2.46 -10.68
N GLN A 666 -6.50 -2.38 -11.02
CA GLN A 666 -7.59 -2.66 -10.10
C GLN A 666 -7.82 -4.17 -9.97
N ALA A 667 -8.04 -4.64 -8.75
CA ALA A 667 -8.60 -5.96 -8.49
C ALA A 667 -10.07 -5.99 -8.92
N THR A 668 -10.56 -7.16 -9.26
CA THR A 668 -11.94 -7.39 -9.69
C THR A 668 -12.59 -8.46 -8.81
N ALA A 669 -13.90 -8.42 -8.71
CA ALA A 669 -14.74 -9.44 -8.09
C ALA A 669 -15.84 -9.87 -9.06
N SER A 670 -16.65 -10.84 -8.67
CA SER A 670 -17.82 -11.24 -9.45
C SER A 670 -18.84 -10.08 -9.49
N PRO A 671 -19.52 -9.84 -10.61
CA PRO A 671 -20.62 -8.88 -10.62
C PRO A 671 -21.75 -9.37 -9.70
N LEU A 672 -22.47 -8.45 -9.08
CA LEU A 672 -23.70 -8.75 -8.36
C LEU A 672 -24.70 -9.41 -9.32
N PRO A 673 -25.43 -10.45 -8.90
CA PRO A 673 -26.56 -10.94 -9.69
C PRO A 673 -27.55 -9.80 -9.94
N ALA A 674 -27.98 -9.61 -11.18
CA ALA A 674 -28.79 -8.45 -11.58
C ALA A 674 -30.09 -8.29 -10.76
N ALA A 675 -30.71 -9.39 -10.32
CA ALA A 675 -31.88 -9.34 -9.44
C ALA A 675 -31.48 -8.78 -8.06
N THR A 676 -30.40 -9.32 -7.46
CA THR A 676 -29.88 -8.88 -6.16
C THR A 676 -29.46 -7.39 -6.20
N ASP A 677 -28.81 -6.96 -7.25
CA ASP A 677 -28.41 -5.55 -7.43
C ASP A 677 -29.65 -4.61 -7.45
N ASN A 678 -30.67 -4.95 -8.23
CA ASN A 678 -31.93 -4.20 -8.26
C ASN A 678 -32.64 -4.19 -6.90
N ASP A 679 -32.68 -5.34 -6.24
CA ASP A 679 -33.29 -5.49 -4.90
C ASP A 679 -32.58 -4.65 -3.86
N LEU A 680 -31.24 -4.60 -3.88
CA LEU A 680 -30.44 -3.73 -3.00
C LEU A 680 -30.71 -2.25 -3.26
N LYS A 681 -30.79 -1.84 -4.52
CA LYS A 681 -31.13 -0.46 -4.90
C LYS A 681 -32.53 -0.10 -4.42
N GLU A 682 -33.52 -0.97 -4.62
CA GLU A 682 -34.89 -0.77 -4.11
C GLU A 682 -34.87 -0.56 -2.58
N MET A 683 -34.18 -1.44 -1.84
CA MET A 683 -34.11 -1.39 -0.37
C MET A 683 -33.35 -0.14 0.11
N MET A 684 -32.21 0.20 -0.50
CA MET A 684 -31.46 1.42 -0.12
C MET A 684 -32.23 2.69 -0.45
N ARG A 685 -33.07 2.67 -1.50
CA ARG A 685 -33.99 3.78 -1.77
C ARG A 685 -35.09 3.89 -0.70
N ALA A 686 -35.62 2.76 -0.23
CA ALA A 686 -36.62 2.73 0.85
C ALA A 686 -36.08 3.32 2.16
N VAL A 687 -34.80 3.14 2.49
CA VAL A 687 -34.15 3.80 3.64
C VAL A 687 -34.31 5.33 3.57
N VAL A 688 -34.19 5.91 2.36
CA VAL A 688 -34.28 7.36 2.13
C VAL A 688 -35.72 7.86 2.06
N THR A 689 -36.65 7.05 1.58
CA THR A 689 -38.03 7.51 1.34
C THR A 689 -38.96 7.28 2.52
N SER A 690 -38.76 6.19 3.26
CA SER A 690 -39.66 5.80 4.35
C SER A 690 -38.95 5.17 5.57
N GLY A 691 -37.61 5.00 5.49
CA GLY A 691 -36.80 4.40 6.53
C GLY A 691 -36.05 5.40 7.40
N THR A 692 -34.96 4.93 7.98
CA THR A 692 -34.16 5.68 8.96
C THR A 692 -33.57 7.00 8.43
N ALA A 693 -33.37 7.14 7.11
CA ALA A 693 -32.85 8.36 6.50
C ALA A 693 -33.94 9.30 5.92
N ALA A 694 -35.23 9.00 6.10
CA ALA A 694 -36.33 9.76 5.48
C ALA A 694 -36.35 11.24 5.89
N ASN A 695 -35.93 11.55 7.11
CA ASN A 695 -35.93 12.90 7.65
C ASN A 695 -34.62 13.70 7.40
N ILE A 696 -33.63 13.11 6.75
CA ILE A 696 -32.36 13.79 6.43
C ILE A 696 -32.56 14.78 5.28
N GLY A 697 -33.53 14.52 4.40
CA GLY A 697 -33.86 15.40 3.27
C GLY A 697 -32.96 15.15 2.05
N PHE A 698 -32.53 13.93 1.82
CA PHE A 698 -31.81 13.55 0.60
C PHE A 698 -32.66 13.74 -0.67
N GLY A 699 -31.98 14.05 -1.77
CA GLY A 699 -32.58 14.18 -3.09
C GLY A 699 -33.21 12.87 -3.64
N PRO A 700 -33.96 12.98 -4.75
CA PRO A 700 -34.69 11.83 -5.31
C PRO A 700 -33.78 10.75 -5.92
N THR A 701 -32.52 11.06 -6.20
CA THR A 701 -31.53 10.17 -6.83
C THR A 701 -30.63 9.47 -5.83
N VAL A 702 -30.74 9.79 -4.52
CA VAL A 702 -29.86 9.26 -3.48
C VAL A 702 -30.41 7.94 -2.92
N TYR A 703 -29.54 7.00 -2.74
CA TYR A 703 -29.73 5.70 -2.11
C TYR A 703 -28.82 5.63 -0.90
N ALA A 704 -29.27 5.09 0.23
CA ALA A 704 -28.46 5.10 1.44
C ALA A 704 -28.72 3.91 2.38
N LYS A 705 -27.80 3.68 3.31
CA LYS A 705 -28.00 2.83 4.49
C LYS A 705 -27.33 3.49 5.70
N THR A 706 -28.10 3.72 6.74
CA THR A 706 -27.59 4.19 8.02
C THR A 706 -26.93 3.06 8.79
N GLY A 707 -25.91 3.39 9.57
CA GLY A 707 -25.24 2.46 10.49
C GLY A 707 -25.11 3.12 11.86
N THR A 708 -25.26 2.30 12.89
CA THR A 708 -24.99 2.65 14.27
C THR A 708 -24.24 1.47 14.85
N ALA A 709 -23.09 1.67 15.47
CA ALA A 709 -22.28 0.61 16.03
C ALA A 709 -21.96 0.91 17.50
N ASP A 710 -22.44 0.07 18.38
CA ASP A 710 -22.20 0.18 19.81
C ASP A 710 -20.75 -0.17 20.14
N VAL A 711 -20.15 0.62 21.01
CA VAL A 711 -18.75 0.43 21.44
C VAL A 711 -18.70 0.33 22.95
N VAL A 712 -18.26 -0.80 23.46
CA VAL A 712 -18.11 -1.01 24.90
C VAL A 712 -17.17 0.04 25.50
N GLY A 713 -17.65 0.80 26.46
CA GLY A 713 -16.88 1.85 27.15
C GLY A 713 -16.91 3.23 26.49
N GLN A 714 -17.57 3.41 25.36
CA GLN A 714 -17.89 4.71 24.80
C GLN A 714 -19.21 5.25 25.38
N GLY A 715 -19.39 6.57 25.33
CA GLY A 715 -20.61 7.22 25.79
C GLY A 715 -21.73 7.21 24.77
N GLN A 716 -21.39 7.12 23.50
CA GLN A 716 -22.27 7.06 22.35
C GLN A 716 -21.77 6.04 21.34
N PRO A 717 -22.63 5.44 20.50
CA PRO A 717 -22.20 4.58 19.42
C PRO A 717 -21.42 5.35 18.35
N ASN A 718 -20.72 4.63 17.49
CA ASN A 718 -20.16 5.18 16.26
C ASN A 718 -21.27 5.37 15.23
N SER A 719 -21.29 6.54 14.63
CA SER A 719 -22.27 6.94 13.63
C SER A 719 -21.76 6.65 12.23
N TRP A 720 -22.53 5.92 11.42
CA TRP A 720 -22.20 5.58 10.04
C TRP A 720 -23.32 5.95 9.08
N LEU A 721 -22.96 6.34 7.87
CA LEU A 721 -23.85 6.33 6.72
C LEU A 721 -23.08 6.04 5.46
N ILE A 722 -23.60 5.11 4.64
CA ILE A 722 -23.16 4.90 3.26
C ILE A 722 -24.27 5.33 2.30
N ALA A 723 -23.89 5.96 1.20
CA ALA A 723 -24.83 6.41 0.18
C ALA A 723 -24.19 6.40 -1.21
N PHE A 724 -25.03 6.42 -2.23
CA PHE A 724 -24.61 6.72 -3.59
C PHE A 724 -25.65 7.59 -4.31
N ASP A 725 -25.19 8.35 -5.28
CA ASP A 725 -26.02 9.19 -6.16
C ASP A 725 -25.62 9.01 -7.63
N PRO A 726 -26.34 8.20 -8.41
CA PRO A 726 -26.04 7.97 -9.81
C PRO A 726 -26.06 9.23 -10.67
N SER A 727 -26.78 10.27 -10.26
CA SER A 727 -26.83 11.51 -11.04
C SER A 727 -25.53 12.32 -11.00
N ARG A 728 -24.67 12.02 -10.00
CA ARG A 728 -23.35 12.62 -9.80
C ARG A 728 -22.21 11.64 -10.00
N ASP A 729 -22.51 10.35 -10.20
CA ASP A 729 -21.52 9.24 -10.22
C ASP A 729 -20.64 9.25 -8.97
N VAL A 730 -21.28 9.26 -7.78
CA VAL A 730 -20.57 9.25 -6.50
C VAL A 730 -21.14 8.25 -5.51
N ALA A 731 -20.24 7.60 -4.78
CA ALA A 731 -20.53 6.79 -3.61
C ALA A 731 -19.74 7.33 -2.41
N VAL A 732 -20.37 7.38 -1.26
CA VAL A 732 -19.85 8.04 -0.05
C VAL A 732 -20.01 7.14 1.15
N ALA A 733 -19.03 7.15 2.04
CA ALA A 733 -19.15 6.65 3.40
C ALA A 733 -18.65 7.70 4.39
N ALA A 734 -19.44 7.98 5.42
CA ALA A 734 -19.05 8.80 6.56
C ALA A 734 -19.05 7.98 7.85
N LEU A 735 -18.07 8.26 8.70
CA LEU A 735 -17.90 7.70 10.04
C LEU A 735 -17.65 8.84 11.02
N VAL A 736 -18.44 8.91 12.09
CA VAL A 736 -18.18 9.80 13.23
C VAL A 736 -18.09 8.96 14.49
N LEU A 737 -16.94 8.96 15.14
CA LEU A 737 -16.73 8.14 16.33
C LEU A 737 -17.41 8.74 17.56
N ASN A 738 -17.98 7.86 18.40
CA ASN A 738 -18.59 8.24 19.68
C ASN A 738 -19.60 9.42 19.56
N ALA A 739 -20.47 9.37 18.54
CA ALA A 739 -21.27 10.52 18.14
C ALA A 739 -22.80 10.27 18.17
N GLY A 740 -23.22 9.00 18.15
CA GLY A 740 -24.64 8.66 18.19
C GLY A 740 -25.15 7.97 16.92
N TYR A 741 -26.44 8.15 16.62
CA TYR A 741 -27.09 7.41 15.54
C TYR A 741 -26.71 7.92 14.14
N GLY A 742 -26.56 6.99 13.20
CA GLY A 742 -26.17 7.31 11.83
C GLY A 742 -27.07 8.30 11.12
N ALA A 743 -28.38 8.19 11.33
CA ALA A 743 -29.36 9.14 10.78
C ALA A 743 -29.22 10.56 11.30
N GLN A 744 -28.68 10.73 12.52
CA GLN A 744 -28.65 12.03 13.23
C GLN A 744 -27.30 12.75 13.07
N VAL A 745 -26.21 12.02 12.79
CA VAL A 745 -24.86 12.57 12.75
C VAL A 745 -24.19 12.34 11.38
N ALA A 746 -23.83 11.12 11.01
CA ALA A 746 -23.20 10.85 9.72
C ALA A 746 -24.11 11.18 8.53
N GLY A 747 -25.42 11.02 8.68
CA GLY A 747 -26.40 11.35 7.64
C GLY A 747 -26.40 12.82 7.22
N PRO A 748 -26.54 13.77 8.15
CA PRO A 748 -26.39 15.20 7.86
C PRO A 748 -25.06 15.58 7.22
N GLU A 749 -23.94 14.92 7.60
CA GLU A 749 -22.63 15.16 6.96
C GLU A 749 -22.63 14.71 5.49
N VAL A 750 -23.12 13.48 5.21
CA VAL A 750 -23.24 13.01 3.82
C VAL A 750 -24.18 13.91 3.01
N LYS A 751 -25.28 14.39 3.62
CA LYS A 751 -26.15 15.36 2.95
C LYS A 751 -25.42 16.67 2.65
N SER A 752 -24.67 17.20 3.62
CA SER A 752 -23.87 18.42 3.45
C SER A 752 -22.86 18.26 2.31
N PHE A 753 -22.20 17.12 2.22
CA PHE A 753 -21.31 16.80 1.10
C PHE A 753 -22.07 16.82 -0.23
N LEU A 754 -23.20 16.09 -0.33
CA LEU A 754 -23.99 16.01 -1.57
C LEU A 754 -24.58 17.36 -1.99
N ASP A 755 -24.92 18.22 -1.04
CA ASP A 755 -25.39 19.59 -1.33
C ASP A 755 -24.25 20.50 -1.81
N GLY A 756 -23.03 20.28 -1.31
CA GLY A 756 -21.84 21.07 -1.66
C GLY A 756 -21.11 20.61 -2.93
N TYR A 757 -21.37 19.40 -3.39
CA TYR A 757 -20.73 18.81 -4.57
C TYR A 757 -21.73 18.67 -5.72
N SER A 758 -21.43 19.29 -6.84
CA SER A 758 -22.33 19.29 -8.01
C SER A 758 -22.00 18.24 -9.07
N GLY A 759 -20.85 17.51 -8.92
CA GLY A 759 -20.34 16.57 -9.90
C GLY A 759 -19.25 17.16 -10.77
#